data_4f71440e8d2a59969fb03d4f0d032edd
#
_entry.id   4f71440e8d2a59969fb03d4f0d032edd
#
_cell.length_a   1.000
_cell.length_b   1.000
_cell.length_c   1.000
_cell.angle_alpha   90.00
_cell.angle_beta   90.00
_cell.angle_gamma   90.00
#
_symmetry.space_group_name_H-M   'P 1'
#
loop_
_entity.id
_entity.type
_entity.pdbx_description
1 polymer ?
#
loop_
_entity_poly.entity_id
_entity_poly.type
_entity_poly.pdbx_seq_one_letter_code
_entity_poly.pdbx_strand_id
1 'polypeptide(L)'
;MVDHIRIRGARVHNLKNVNVDVPLGKIVGVAGVSGSGKSSLALGVLYAEGSRRYLDALSTYTRRRMTQAAKASVDEVLYVPAALALHQRPAVPGIRSTFGTGTELLNSLRLMFSRLSSYPCPQCGHWLEPSLAVAAEKPLLCPQCGASVRALSAEEFAFNSQGACRTCSGTGMVMTVDESTLVPDDSLTIDEGAVAPWKSLMWSLMVDICREMGVRTDVPFRDLTDREKDIVFHGPAEKKHIFYHNKNSNQAGELDFTYFNATYTVENALSKVKDEKGMKRVEKFLRQGICPDCGGTRLCNAARTPKLRGITLDKACQMTLVQLTDWVAGVPDSLPEEIRPMARNICESFQTAAARLLSLGLGYLTLDRSASTLSTGERQRMQLARAVRNRTTGVLYVLDEPSIGLHPSNIEGLTDVMHDLVADGNSVVLVDHDTQILKEADWLIEMGPEAGAKGGHVIAQGSIPEIEQNAASQIGPFLAGRAGVNARPHVPENELFAQGRIHLATSAIHTVKPLELELPKGRLTVVTGVSGSGKTTLILESLVPALQAKVNGTALPAHVKSVEAEEIAQVKLIDATPIGINVRSTVATYANVHDELRKLFAKTQDAKDHGYKAGDFSYNTGKLRCPTCDGTGVISLDVQFLPDVEVPCPDCGGSRYSREAAAVKLLTANGEPVSMADLMDMDVSTALEACADCKLVRQRLQVLKELGLGYLTLGEETPSLSGGEAQRLKLASEMGKGQADSVFVFDEPTIGLHPLDVQTLLGVFQKLIGNGATVVVIEHDLDVIRNADYLVDMGPGGGDAGGRIVAAGTPEQVRQNPESITGRYI
;
A
#
# COMPACT_ATOMS: atom_id res chain seq x y z
N MET A 1 18.89 -6.09 38.82
CA MET A 1 18.23 -6.46 37.55
C MET A 1 18.82 -5.61 36.44
N VAL A 2 18.93 -6.15 35.24
CA VAL A 2 19.35 -5.35 34.08
C VAL A 2 18.16 -4.48 33.69
N ASP A 3 18.38 -3.18 33.59
CA ASP A 3 17.35 -2.16 33.42
C ASP A 3 17.48 -1.39 32.08
N HIS A 4 18.58 -1.63 31.34
CA HIS A 4 18.83 -0.98 30.07
C HIS A 4 19.43 -1.93 29.02
N ILE A 5 19.07 -1.76 27.76
CA ILE A 5 19.81 -2.26 26.60
C ILE A 5 20.97 -1.30 26.38
N ARG A 6 22.22 -1.81 26.27
CA ARG A 6 23.40 -0.98 26.02
C ARG A 6 23.88 -1.14 24.58
N ILE A 7 23.92 -0.06 23.83
CA ILE A 7 24.41 0.01 22.46
C ILE A 7 25.71 0.81 22.45
N ARG A 8 26.77 0.28 21.82
CA ARG A 8 28.05 0.94 21.66
C ARG A 8 28.53 0.83 20.23
N GLY A 9 28.96 1.96 19.69
CA GLY A 9 29.57 2.03 18.37
C GLY A 9 28.65 1.68 17.20
N ALA A 10 27.37 2.07 17.25
CA ALA A 10 26.43 1.79 16.16
C ALA A 10 26.73 2.65 14.91
N ARG A 11 26.89 1.95 13.75
CA ARG A 11 27.26 2.55 12.44
C ARG A 11 26.39 2.02 11.30
N VAL A 12 25.16 1.67 11.61
CA VAL A 12 24.19 1.19 10.60
C VAL A 12 23.68 2.38 9.79
N HIS A 13 23.71 2.27 8.47
CA HIS A 13 23.35 3.33 7.53
C HIS A 13 24.07 4.66 7.86
N ASN A 14 23.31 5.69 8.22
CA ASN A 14 23.82 7.02 8.52
C ASN A 14 24.27 7.23 9.97
N LEU A 15 24.16 6.23 10.86
CA LEU A 15 24.57 6.36 12.26
C LEU A 15 26.07 6.63 12.42
N LYS A 16 26.42 7.60 13.27
CA LYS A 16 27.78 8.09 13.48
C LYS A 16 28.37 7.60 14.81
N ASN A 17 28.68 6.30 14.88
CA ASN A 17 29.28 5.69 16.08
C ASN A 17 28.47 5.94 17.35
N VAL A 18 27.16 5.68 17.26
CA VAL A 18 26.19 6.01 18.32
C VAL A 18 26.38 5.12 19.54
N ASN A 19 26.42 5.75 20.71
CA ASN A 19 26.39 5.11 22.02
C ASN A 19 25.13 5.57 22.74
N VAL A 20 24.26 4.63 23.12
CA VAL A 20 22.99 4.92 23.77
C VAL A 20 22.55 3.78 24.68
N ASP A 21 21.94 4.12 25.81
CA ASP A 21 21.31 3.18 26.73
C ASP A 21 19.78 3.32 26.63
N VAL A 22 19.08 2.20 26.33
CA VAL A 22 17.64 2.17 26.11
C VAL A 22 16.96 1.48 27.29
N PRO A 23 16.10 2.15 28.07
CA PRO A 23 15.44 1.54 29.22
C PRO A 23 14.56 0.34 28.84
N LEU A 24 14.58 -0.69 29.70
CA LEU A 24 13.72 -1.87 29.59
C LEU A 24 12.43 -1.70 30.42
N GLY A 25 11.35 -2.39 30.04
CA GLY A 25 10.06 -2.34 30.73
C GLY A 25 9.38 -0.97 30.63
N LYS A 26 9.64 -0.21 29.59
CA LYS A 26 9.13 1.14 29.37
C LYS A 26 8.72 1.34 27.91
N ILE A 27 7.97 2.43 27.66
CA ILE A 27 7.72 2.97 26.33
C ILE A 27 8.85 3.98 26.04
N VAL A 28 9.70 3.68 25.06
CA VAL A 28 10.80 4.54 24.62
C VAL A 28 10.49 5.12 23.26
N GLY A 29 10.31 6.44 23.17
CA GLY A 29 10.15 7.16 21.92
C GLY A 29 11.49 7.40 21.22
N VAL A 30 11.55 7.24 19.91
CA VAL A 30 12.68 7.65 19.06
C VAL A 30 12.18 8.70 18.07
N ALA A 31 12.59 9.96 18.29
CA ALA A 31 12.15 11.11 17.51
C ALA A 31 13.28 11.73 16.70
N GLY A 32 12.98 12.72 15.86
CA GLY A 32 13.92 13.50 15.07
C GLY A 32 13.45 13.72 13.63
N VAL A 33 14.11 14.61 12.89
CA VAL A 33 13.76 14.93 11.50
C VAL A 33 13.85 13.71 10.56
N SER A 34 13.16 13.75 9.42
CA SER A 34 13.23 12.69 8.41
C SER A 34 14.68 12.47 7.96
N GLY A 35 15.11 11.20 7.84
CA GLY A 35 16.49 10.87 7.46
C GLY A 35 17.56 11.08 8.57
N SER A 36 17.18 11.37 9.83
CA SER A 36 18.12 11.55 10.94
C SER A 36 18.73 10.26 11.52
N GLY A 37 18.21 9.08 11.13
CA GLY A 37 18.71 7.77 11.59
C GLY A 37 17.83 7.05 12.61
N LYS A 38 16.58 7.49 12.82
CA LYS A 38 15.63 6.86 13.78
C LYS A 38 15.40 5.37 13.50
N SER A 39 14.95 5.05 12.27
CA SER A 39 14.71 3.65 11.86
C SER A 39 16.01 2.85 11.78
N SER A 40 17.16 3.50 11.51
CA SER A 40 18.49 2.86 11.58
C SER A 40 18.81 2.40 13.01
N LEU A 41 18.46 3.19 14.03
CA LEU A 41 18.64 2.80 15.43
C LEU A 41 17.62 1.72 15.87
N ALA A 42 16.34 1.97 15.61
CA ALA A 42 15.25 1.11 16.10
C ALA A 42 15.20 -0.24 15.36
N LEU A 43 15.14 -0.21 14.02
CA LEU A 43 15.06 -1.43 13.20
C LEU A 43 16.44 -1.99 12.86
N GLY A 44 17.38 -1.13 12.43
CA GLY A 44 18.70 -1.54 11.97
C GLY A 44 19.62 -2.04 13.09
N VAL A 45 19.40 -1.63 14.34
CA VAL A 45 20.21 -2.06 15.50
C VAL A 45 19.37 -2.90 16.46
N LEU A 46 18.38 -2.30 17.14
CA LEU A 46 17.65 -2.97 18.22
C LEU A 46 16.89 -4.19 17.75
N TYR A 47 16.05 -4.05 16.71
CA TYR A 47 15.30 -5.18 16.15
C TYR A 47 16.24 -6.21 15.52
N ALA A 48 17.21 -5.77 14.71
CA ALA A 48 18.12 -6.68 14.01
C ALA A 48 18.89 -7.56 15.01
N GLU A 49 19.45 -7.01 16.07
CA GLU A 49 20.20 -7.77 17.09
C GLU A 49 19.28 -8.63 17.97
N GLY A 50 18.11 -8.11 18.38
CA GLY A 50 17.15 -8.87 19.18
C GLY A 50 16.54 -10.05 18.41
N SER A 51 16.16 -9.83 17.15
CA SER A 51 15.65 -10.88 16.26
C SER A 51 16.72 -11.94 15.98
N ARG A 52 17.96 -11.52 15.66
CA ARG A 52 19.07 -12.43 15.37
C ARG A 52 19.38 -13.33 16.56
N ARG A 53 19.49 -12.80 17.78
CA ARG A 53 19.76 -13.59 18.98
C ARG A 53 18.66 -14.60 19.29
N TYR A 54 17.40 -14.22 19.06
CA TYR A 54 16.29 -15.16 19.17
C TYR A 54 16.41 -16.30 18.15
N LEU A 55 16.70 -15.98 16.89
CA LEU A 55 16.87 -16.97 15.82
C LEU A 55 18.10 -17.87 16.07
N ASP A 56 19.18 -17.34 16.65
CA ASP A 56 20.36 -18.14 17.00
C ASP A 56 20.08 -19.21 18.06
N ALA A 57 19.07 -19.01 18.91
CA ALA A 57 18.61 -20.01 19.87
C ALA A 57 17.77 -21.13 19.26
N LEU A 58 17.27 -20.97 18.01
CA LEU A 58 16.45 -21.96 17.32
C LEU A 58 17.28 -22.98 16.56
N SER A 59 16.66 -24.13 16.24
CA SER A 59 17.29 -25.16 15.42
C SER A 59 17.65 -24.63 14.02
N THR A 60 18.70 -25.16 13.39
CA THR A 60 19.14 -24.79 12.05
C THR A 60 18.05 -24.96 11.00
N TYR A 61 17.19 -25.95 11.14
CA TYR A 61 16.04 -26.19 10.25
C TYR A 61 15.00 -25.06 10.32
N THR A 62 14.63 -24.64 11.55
CA THR A 62 13.68 -23.55 11.78
C THR A 62 14.25 -22.22 11.30
N ARG A 63 15.53 -21.96 11.63
CA ARG A 63 16.24 -20.74 11.24
C ARG A 63 16.25 -20.51 9.73
N ARG A 64 16.47 -21.58 8.93
CA ARG A 64 16.48 -21.52 7.45
C ARG A 64 15.13 -21.12 6.82
N ARG A 65 14.03 -21.25 7.54
CA ARG A 65 12.68 -20.93 7.06
C ARG A 65 12.18 -19.55 7.49
N MET A 66 12.94 -18.86 8.33
CA MET A 66 12.58 -17.52 8.84
C MET A 66 13.45 -16.47 8.18
N THR A 67 12.85 -15.34 7.85
CA THR A 67 13.57 -14.16 7.34
C THR A 67 14.53 -13.68 8.42
N GLN A 68 15.81 -13.58 8.08
CA GLN A 68 16.85 -13.12 8.99
C GLN A 68 17.15 -11.65 8.74
N ALA A 69 17.20 -10.84 9.80
CA ALA A 69 17.72 -9.49 9.73
C ALA A 69 19.24 -9.54 9.49
N ALA A 70 19.76 -8.61 8.70
CA ALA A 70 21.19 -8.45 8.50
C ALA A 70 21.88 -8.14 9.84
N LYS A 71 23.12 -8.60 10.01
CA LYS A 71 23.90 -8.27 11.20
C LYS A 71 24.13 -6.76 11.27
N ALA A 72 23.79 -6.16 12.40
CA ALA A 72 24.02 -4.74 12.61
C ALA A 72 25.53 -4.39 12.65
N SER A 73 25.91 -3.27 12.07
CA SER A 73 27.27 -2.72 12.18
C SER A 73 27.40 -1.97 13.51
N VAL A 74 27.74 -2.72 14.57
CA VAL A 74 27.90 -2.21 15.94
C VAL A 74 29.12 -2.83 16.59
N ASP A 75 29.74 -2.14 17.53
CA ASP A 75 30.83 -2.74 18.33
C ASP A 75 30.24 -3.70 19.36
N GLU A 76 29.21 -3.29 20.09
CA GLU A 76 28.57 -4.11 21.12
C GLU A 76 27.10 -3.75 21.32
N VAL A 77 26.23 -4.75 21.51
CA VAL A 77 24.87 -4.62 22.02
C VAL A 77 24.65 -5.61 23.14
N LEU A 78 24.36 -5.14 24.35
CA LEU A 78 24.12 -5.96 25.52
C LEU A 78 22.66 -5.90 25.95
N TYR A 79 22.20 -7.03 26.51
CA TYR A 79 20.89 -7.17 27.17
C TYR A 79 19.67 -6.90 26.28
N VAL A 80 19.81 -7.00 24.95
CA VAL A 80 18.66 -6.88 24.06
C VAL A 80 17.76 -8.13 24.15
N PRO A 81 16.47 -7.99 24.43
CA PRO A 81 15.52 -9.10 24.44
C PRO A 81 15.27 -9.65 23.02
N ALA A 82 14.53 -10.77 22.93
CA ALA A 82 13.92 -11.18 21.66
C ALA A 82 13.04 -10.02 21.13
N ALA A 83 13.24 -9.64 19.86
CA ALA A 83 12.59 -8.47 19.32
C ALA A 83 11.60 -8.83 18.21
N LEU A 84 10.46 -8.16 18.22
CA LEU A 84 9.43 -8.17 17.19
C LEU A 84 9.29 -6.77 16.61
N ALA A 85 9.26 -6.66 15.27
CA ALA A 85 9.06 -5.36 14.63
C ALA A 85 7.71 -5.29 13.89
N LEU A 86 7.11 -4.12 14.00
CA LEU A 86 5.98 -3.69 13.17
C LEU A 86 6.51 -2.58 12.25
N HIS A 87 6.75 -2.96 11.01
CA HIS A 87 7.31 -2.03 10.01
C HIS A 87 6.27 -1.02 9.55
N GLN A 88 6.72 0.16 9.17
CA GLN A 88 5.91 1.23 8.58
C GLN A 88 5.06 0.73 7.41
N ARG A 89 5.61 -0.15 6.58
CA ARG A 89 4.92 -0.77 5.43
C ARG A 89 4.88 -2.28 5.57
N PRO A 90 3.80 -2.84 6.17
CA PRO A 90 3.61 -4.27 6.17
C PRO A 90 3.48 -4.81 4.75
N ALA A 91 4.05 -5.98 4.49
CA ALA A 91 3.89 -6.65 3.21
C ALA A 91 2.41 -6.82 2.85
N VAL A 92 2.08 -6.66 1.57
CA VAL A 92 0.71 -6.86 1.07
C VAL A 92 0.42 -8.36 1.09
N PRO A 93 -0.58 -8.82 1.85
CA PRO A 93 -0.90 -10.24 1.92
C PRO A 93 -1.44 -10.77 0.59
N GLY A 94 -1.26 -12.07 0.36
CA GLY A 94 -1.77 -12.73 -0.84
C GLY A 94 -3.30 -12.66 -0.97
N ILE A 95 -3.83 -12.91 -2.18
CA ILE A 95 -5.25 -12.81 -2.56
C ILE A 95 -6.22 -13.62 -1.67
N ARG A 96 -5.73 -14.68 -1.03
CA ARG A 96 -6.51 -15.51 -0.09
C ARG A 96 -6.56 -14.98 1.33
N SER A 97 -5.82 -13.92 1.62
CA SER A 97 -5.82 -13.32 2.95
C SER A 97 -6.96 -12.34 3.11
N THR A 98 -7.66 -12.43 4.24
CA THR A 98 -8.72 -11.48 4.63
C THR A 98 -8.40 -10.86 5.99
N PHE A 99 -9.11 -9.81 6.36
CA PHE A 99 -9.03 -9.23 7.71
C PHE A 99 -9.27 -10.32 8.78
N GLY A 100 -10.28 -11.19 8.57
CA GLY A 100 -10.58 -12.31 9.48
C GLY A 100 -9.47 -13.34 9.62
N THR A 101 -8.73 -13.66 8.53
CA THR A 101 -7.57 -14.57 8.61
C THR A 101 -6.35 -13.88 9.19
N GLY A 102 -6.14 -12.61 8.86
CA GLY A 102 -5.01 -11.81 9.37
C GLY A 102 -5.09 -11.56 10.86
N THR A 103 -6.29 -11.37 11.40
CA THR A 103 -6.56 -11.21 12.85
C THR A 103 -6.76 -12.53 13.58
N GLU A 104 -6.88 -13.65 12.86
CA GLU A 104 -7.26 -14.98 13.38
C GLU A 104 -8.66 -15.06 13.98
N LEU A 105 -9.45 -13.99 13.97
CA LEU A 105 -10.84 -14.01 14.45
C LEU A 105 -11.71 -14.99 13.68
N LEU A 106 -11.43 -15.19 12.39
CA LEU A 106 -12.13 -16.17 11.58
C LEU A 106 -11.95 -17.60 12.11
N ASN A 107 -10.82 -17.91 12.75
CA ASN A 107 -10.59 -19.23 13.35
C ASN A 107 -11.57 -19.50 14.51
N SER A 108 -11.75 -18.51 15.40
CA SER A 108 -12.72 -18.59 16.49
C SER A 108 -14.15 -18.67 15.96
N LEU A 109 -14.48 -17.89 14.93
CA LEU A 109 -15.81 -17.91 14.32
C LEU A 109 -16.11 -19.26 13.63
N ARG A 110 -15.13 -19.84 12.90
CA ARG A 110 -15.26 -21.19 12.31
C ARG A 110 -15.47 -22.26 13.39
N LEU A 111 -14.78 -22.14 14.53
CA LEU A 111 -14.96 -23.05 15.66
C LEU A 111 -16.38 -22.93 16.23
N MET A 112 -16.92 -21.70 16.38
CA MET A 112 -18.32 -21.50 16.79
C MET A 112 -19.29 -22.22 15.84
N PHE A 113 -19.14 -22.00 14.53
CA PHE A 113 -20.00 -22.65 13.52
C PHE A 113 -19.86 -24.16 13.51
N SER A 114 -18.65 -24.69 13.67
CA SER A 114 -18.43 -26.13 13.75
C SER A 114 -19.11 -26.78 14.96
N ARG A 115 -19.07 -26.15 16.12
CA ARG A 115 -19.48 -26.73 17.39
C ARG A 115 -20.90 -26.40 17.82
N LEU A 116 -21.45 -25.29 17.31
CA LEU A 116 -22.68 -24.69 17.85
C LEU A 116 -23.77 -24.50 16.80
N SER A 117 -23.60 -24.91 15.57
CA SER A 117 -24.55 -24.68 14.48
C SER A 117 -25.65 -25.71 14.42
N SER A 118 -26.79 -25.32 13.85
CA SER A 118 -27.85 -26.18 13.36
C SER A 118 -27.51 -26.68 11.96
N TYR A 119 -27.87 -27.91 11.65
CA TYR A 119 -27.64 -28.59 10.37
C TYR A 119 -28.92 -29.08 9.73
N PRO A 120 -29.16 -28.88 8.43
CA PRO A 120 -30.30 -29.46 7.74
C PRO A 120 -30.05 -30.94 7.45
N CYS A 121 -31.07 -31.77 7.61
CA CYS A 121 -31.03 -33.16 7.19
C CYS A 121 -30.97 -33.24 5.63
N PRO A 122 -30.01 -33.93 5.02
CA PRO A 122 -29.88 -34.00 3.56
C PRO A 122 -31.03 -34.76 2.90
N GLN A 123 -31.78 -35.59 3.63
CA GLN A 123 -32.88 -36.37 3.07
C GLN A 123 -34.24 -35.66 3.15
N CYS A 124 -34.59 -35.10 4.33
CA CYS A 124 -35.93 -34.52 4.58
C CYS A 124 -35.90 -33.00 4.78
N GLY A 125 -34.75 -32.36 4.86
CA GLY A 125 -34.64 -30.92 5.08
C GLY A 125 -34.90 -30.44 6.49
N HIS A 126 -35.23 -31.35 7.44
CA HIS A 126 -35.44 -31.00 8.84
C HIS A 126 -34.18 -30.45 9.48
N TRP A 127 -34.28 -29.32 10.20
CA TRP A 127 -33.16 -28.69 10.90
C TRP A 127 -32.91 -29.40 12.25
N LEU A 128 -31.67 -29.86 12.40
CA LEU A 128 -31.18 -30.46 13.65
C LEU A 128 -30.61 -29.36 14.55
N GLU A 129 -31.15 -29.25 15.75
CA GLU A 129 -30.73 -28.24 16.71
C GLU A 129 -29.30 -28.50 17.23
N PRO A 130 -28.58 -27.44 17.68
CA PRO A 130 -27.29 -27.56 18.32
C PRO A 130 -27.35 -28.48 19.55
N SER A 131 -26.39 -29.38 19.70
CA SER A 131 -26.39 -30.35 20.81
C SER A 131 -24.96 -30.76 21.17
N LEU A 132 -24.76 -31.48 22.27
CA LEU A 132 -23.50 -32.08 22.66
C LEU A 132 -22.94 -33.02 21.58
N ALA A 133 -23.80 -33.65 20.77
CA ALA A 133 -23.35 -34.48 19.67
C ALA A 133 -22.70 -33.63 18.55
N VAL A 134 -23.25 -32.48 18.21
CA VAL A 134 -22.64 -31.50 17.29
C VAL A 134 -21.31 -31.03 17.87
N ALA A 135 -21.30 -30.61 19.11
CA ALA A 135 -20.12 -30.14 19.80
C ALA A 135 -18.98 -31.17 19.85
N ALA A 136 -19.32 -32.46 19.95
CA ALA A 136 -18.40 -33.59 20.00
C ALA A 136 -18.06 -34.19 18.63
N GLU A 137 -18.54 -33.58 17.53
CA GLU A 137 -18.38 -34.07 16.12
C GLU A 137 -18.93 -35.50 15.91
N LYS A 138 -19.94 -35.89 16.72
CA LYS A 138 -20.62 -37.21 16.59
C LYS A 138 -21.71 -37.14 15.53
N PRO A 139 -22.00 -38.27 14.85
CA PRO A 139 -23.14 -38.34 13.93
C PRO A 139 -24.47 -38.06 14.67
N LEU A 140 -25.32 -37.23 14.03
CA LEU A 140 -26.68 -36.92 14.50
C LEU A 140 -27.67 -37.80 13.73
N LEU A 141 -28.67 -38.33 14.40
CA LEU A 141 -29.78 -39.00 13.75
C LEU A 141 -30.96 -38.04 13.59
N CYS A 142 -31.42 -37.90 12.36
CA CYS A 142 -32.60 -37.07 12.10
C CYS A 142 -33.83 -37.68 12.76
N PRO A 143 -34.56 -36.94 13.62
CA PRO A 143 -35.72 -37.47 14.31
C PRO A 143 -36.90 -37.76 13.38
N GLN A 144 -36.95 -37.15 12.19
CA GLN A 144 -38.04 -37.35 11.24
C GLN A 144 -37.81 -38.53 10.30
N CYS A 145 -36.59 -38.75 9.80
CA CYS A 145 -36.32 -39.78 8.76
C CYS A 145 -35.25 -40.81 9.15
N GLY A 146 -34.61 -40.67 10.30
CA GLY A 146 -33.56 -41.60 10.76
C GLY A 146 -32.23 -41.44 10.03
N ALA A 147 -32.07 -40.51 9.09
CA ALA A 147 -30.83 -40.27 8.37
C ALA A 147 -29.74 -39.80 9.29
N SER A 148 -28.51 -40.27 9.05
CA SER A 148 -27.33 -39.79 9.78
C SER A 148 -26.81 -38.50 9.15
N VAL A 149 -26.65 -37.47 9.98
CA VAL A 149 -26.12 -36.16 9.62
C VAL A 149 -24.82 -35.93 10.36
N ARG A 150 -23.74 -35.53 9.65
CA ARG A 150 -22.46 -35.20 10.26
C ARG A 150 -22.28 -33.69 10.32
N ALA A 151 -21.92 -33.19 11.48
CA ALA A 151 -21.47 -31.80 11.64
C ALA A 151 -20.13 -31.59 10.92
N LEU A 152 -19.94 -30.40 10.36
CA LEU A 152 -18.68 -30.02 9.70
C LEU A 152 -17.62 -29.69 10.75
N SER A 153 -16.39 -30.12 10.52
CA SER A 153 -15.24 -29.69 11.29
C SER A 153 -14.88 -28.23 11.01
N ALA A 154 -14.12 -27.59 11.90
CA ALA A 154 -13.67 -26.20 11.69
C ALA A 154 -12.83 -26.02 10.39
N GLU A 155 -12.18 -27.09 9.94
CA GLU A 155 -11.41 -27.08 8.70
C GLU A 155 -12.30 -27.10 7.45
N GLU A 156 -13.44 -27.75 7.52
CA GLU A 156 -14.45 -27.73 6.45
C GLU A 156 -15.18 -26.38 6.30
N PHE A 157 -15.01 -25.46 7.26
CA PHE A 157 -15.40 -24.04 7.17
C PHE A 157 -14.25 -23.14 6.68
N ALA A 158 -13.07 -23.67 6.38
CA ALA A 158 -11.93 -22.88 5.96
C ALA A 158 -11.90 -22.74 4.42
N PHE A 159 -12.06 -21.51 3.92
CA PHE A 159 -12.02 -21.22 2.49
C PHE A 159 -10.62 -21.36 1.84
N ASN A 160 -9.57 -21.46 2.65
CA ASN A 160 -8.21 -21.74 2.19
C ASN A 160 -7.82 -23.22 2.33
N SER A 161 -8.76 -24.09 2.65
CA SER A 161 -8.62 -25.53 2.80
C SER A 161 -9.87 -26.28 2.32
N GLN A 162 -10.44 -27.15 3.11
CA GLN A 162 -11.55 -28.04 2.71
C GLN A 162 -12.87 -27.30 2.43
N GLY A 163 -13.11 -26.15 3.04
CA GLY A 163 -14.29 -25.31 2.81
C GLY A 163 -14.21 -24.43 1.58
N ALA A 164 -13.14 -24.53 0.78
CA ALA A 164 -12.95 -23.70 -0.40
C ALA A 164 -14.02 -23.94 -1.48
N CYS A 165 -14.52 -22.86 -2.07
CA CYS A 165 -15.29 -22.95 -3.31
C CYS A 165 -14.42 -23.59 -4.41
N ARG A 166 -14.97 -24.60 -5.09
CA ARG A 166 -14.21 -25.37 -6.10
C ARG A 166 -13.86 -24.53 -7.31
N THR A 167 -14.74 -23.62 -7.74
CA THR A 167 -14.57 -22.77 -8.93
C THR A 167 -13.47 -21.72 -8.76
N CYS A 168 -13.47 -20.99 -7.65
CA CYS A 168 -12.45 -19.96 -7.39
C CYS A 168 -11.33 -20.43 -6.45
N SER A 169 -11.32 -21.67 -6.00
CA SER A 169 -10.31 -22.22 -5.07
C SER A 169 -10.11 -21.35 -3.82
N GLY A 170 -11.20 -20.76 -3.29
CA GLY A 170 -11.19 -19.92 -2.10
C GLY A 170 -10.72 -18.48 -2.30
N THR A 171 -10.55 -18.00 -3.52
CA THR A 171 -10.20 -16.58 -3.78
C THR A 171 -11.41 -15.65 -3.75
N GLY A 172 -12.63 -16.17 -3.99
CA GLY A 172 -13.86 -15.38 -4.13
C GLY A 172 -14.00 -14.70 -5.49
N MET A 173 -12.94 -14.72 -6.29
CA MET A 173 -12.86 -14.05 -7.59
C MET A 173 -12.45 -15.04 -8.66
N VAL A 174 -12.84 -14.77 -9.90
CA VAL A 174 -12.44 -15.51 -11.08
C VAL A 174 -11.92 -14.55 -12.15
N MET A 175 -10.98 -15.02 -12.93
CA MET A 175 -10.52 -14.30 -14.13
C MET A 175 -11.41 -14.76 -15.28
N THR A 176 -12.14 -13.85 -15.89
CA THR A 176 -12.97 -14.09 -17.06
C THR A 176 -12.48 -13.28 -18.24
N VAL A 177 -12.74 -13.75 -19.44
CA VAL A 177 -12.41 -13.00 -20.65
C VAL A 177 -13.27 -11.73 -20.72
N ASP A 178 -12.62 -10.61 -20.98
CA ASP A 178 -13.30 -9.34 -21.26
C ASP A 178 -13.48 -9.18 -22.77
N GLU A 179 -14.68 -9.47 -23.23
CA GLU A 179 -15.01 -9.43 -24.67
C GLU A 179 -14.78 -8.05 -25.29
N SER A 180 -14.93 -6.97 -24.51
CA SER A 180 -14.69 -5.61 -24.97
C SER A 180 -13.24 -5.35 -25.39
N THR A 181 -12.30 -6.16 -24.88
CA THR A 181 -10.88 -6.07 -25.20
C THR A 181 -10.43 -6.94 -26.36
N LEU A 182 -11.30 -7.87 -26.82
CA LEU A 182 -10.97 -8.80 -27.90
C LEU A 182 -10.91 -8.09 -29.26
N VAL A 183 -11.71 -7.03 -29.43
CA VAL A 183 -11.74 -6.18 -30.63
C VAL A 183 -11.61 -4.72 -30.17
N PRO A 184 -10.37 -4.24 -29.92
CA PRO A 184 -10.15 -2.88 -29.40
C PRO A 184 -10.41 -1.78 -30.43
N ASP A 185 -10.37 -2.09 -31.73
CA ASP A 185 -10.66 -1.18 -32.81
C ASP A 185 -11.56 -1.89 -33.85
N ASP A 186 -12.86 -1.58 -33.81
CA ASP A 186 -13.87 -2.17 -34.65
C ASP A 186 -13.92 -1.57 -36.10
N SER A 187 -13.12 -0.52 -36.34
CA SER A 187 -12.95 0.06 -37.68
C SER A 187 -12.02 -0.78 -38.57
N LEU A 188 -11.20 -1.65 -37.95
CA LEU A 188 -10.33 -2.58 -38.66
C LEU A 188 -11.11 -3.81 -39.16
N THR A 189 -10.60 -4.39 -40.24
CA THR A 189 -11.06 -5.70 -40.71
C THR A 189 -10.39 -6.82 -39.92
N ILE A 190 -10.96 -8.04 -39.97
CA ILE A 190 -10.34 -9.22 -39.37
C ILE A 190 -8.97 -9.51 -40.03
N ASP A 191 -8.87 -9.30 -41.34
CA ASP A 191 -7.65 -9.47 -42.14
C ASP A 191 -6.56 -8.46 -41.68
N GLU A 192 -6.92 -7.26 -41.29
CA GLU A 192 -6.02 -6.24 -40.71
C GLU A 192 -5.65 -6.51 -39.23
N GLY A 193 -6.36 -7.43 -38.57
CA GLY A 193 -6.11 -7.85 -37.22
C GLY A 193 -7.02 -7.22 -36.18
N ALA A 194 -8.27 -6.91 -36.50
CA ALA A 194 -9.29 -6.43 -35.57
C ALA A 194 -9.40 -7.33 -34.31
N VAL A 195 -9.30 -8.68 -34.49
CA VAL A 195 -9.34 -9.64 -33.37
C VAL A 195 -7.96 -9.76 -32.74
N ALA A 196 -7.72 -8.95 -31.70
CA ALA A 196 -6.43 -8.81 -31.05
C ALA A 196 -5.83 -10.11 -30.48
N PRO A 197 -6.59 -11.06 -29.88
CA PRO A 197 -6.05 -12.33 -29.40
C PRO A 197 -5.39 -13.17 -30.48
N TRP A 198 -5.99 -13.27 -31.67
CA TRP A 198 -5.44 -14.08 -32.76
C TRP A 198 -4.07 -13.55 -33.26
N LYS A 199 -3.88 -12.24 -33.21
CA LYS A 199 -2.62 -11.60 -33.57
C LYS A 199 -1.55 -11.72 -32.47
N SER A 200 -1.94 -11.52 -31.20
CA SER A 200 -0.98 -11.39 -30.10
C SER A 200 -0.63 -12.72 -29.42
N LEU A 201 -1.51 -13.75 -29.54
CA LEU A 201 -1.33 -15.07 -28.94
C LEU A 201 -0.90 -16.14 -29.95
N MET A 202 -0.40 -15.75 -31.12
CA MET A 202 0.16 -16.61 -32.18
C MET A 202 -0.86 -17.56 -32.86
N TRP A 203 -2.10 -17.08 -33.05
CA TRP A 203 -3.17 -17.84 -33.70
C TRP A 203 -3.55 -17.24 -35.07
N SER A 204 -2.57 -16.77 -35.85
CA SER A 204 -2.81 -16.08 -37.14
C SER A 204 -3.61 -16.86 -38.15
N LEU A 205 -3.57 -18.19 -38.12
CA LEU A 205 -4.38 -19.06 -39.02
C LEU A 205 -5.87 -18.96 -38.74
N MET A 206 -6.31 -18.48 -37.57
CA MET A 206 -7.72 -18.35 -37.24
C MET A 206 -8.48 -17.42 -38.19
N VAL A 207 -7.81 -16.47 -38.83
CA VAL A 207 -8.40 -15.56 -39.83
C VAL A 207 -8.89 -16.35 -41.04
N ASP A 208 -8.04 -17.21 -41.58
CA ASP A 208 -8.38 -18.05 -42.75
C ASP A 208 -9.50 -19.05 -42.43
N ILE A 209 -9.41 -19.68 -41.23
CA ILE A 209 -10.45 -20.63 -40.78
C ILE A 209 -11.78 -19.92 -40.50
N CYS A 210 -11.74 -18.70 -39.96
CA CYS A 210 -12.90 -17.87 -39.68
C CYS A 210 -13.70 -17.56 -40.99
N ARG A 211 -12.97 -17.36 -42.08
CA ARG A 211 -13.58 -17.18 -43.43
C ARG A 211 -14.32 -18.44 -43.85
N GLU A 212 -13.77 -19.64 -43.61
CA GLU A 212 -14.43 -20.90 -43.88
C GLU A 212 -15.60 -21.23 -42.91
N MET A 213 -15.67 -20.49 -41.82
CA MET A 213 -16.84 -20.50 -40.91
C MET A 213 -18.00 -19.61 -41.43
N GLY A 214 -17.79 -18.90 -42.55
CA GLY A 214 -18.80 -18.04 -43.19
C GLY A 214 -18.78 -16.59 -42.65
N VAL A 215 -17.67 -16.13 -42.09
CA VAL A 215 -17.50 -14.74 -41.64
C VAL A 215 -16.74 -13.92 -42.70
N ARG A 216 -17.21 -12.72 -43.01
CA ARG A 216 -16.53 -11.80 -43.92
C ARG A 216 -15.32 -11.17 -43.18
N THR A 217 -14.12 -11.48 -43.62
CA THR A 217 -12.89 -11.01 -42.93
C THR A 217 -12.32 -9.73 -43.55
N ASP A 218 -12.86 -9.29 -44.67
CA ASP A 218 -12.42 -8.15 -45.50
C ASP A 218 -13.22 -6.87 -45.27
N VAL A 219 -14.22 -6.88 -44.38
CA VAL A 219 -15.03 -5.71 -44.02
C VAL A 219 -14.72 -5.27 -42.57
N PRO A 220 -14.90 -3.96 -42.23
CA PRO A 220 -14.74 -3.49 -40.88
C PRO A 220 -15.54 -4.33 -39.87
N PHE A 221 -14.99 -4.64 -38.71
CA PHE A 221 -15.61 -5.50 -37.71
C PHE A 221 -17.00 -5.01 -37.27
N ARG A 222 -17.16 -3.69 -37.15
CA ARG A 222 -18.46 -3.05 -36.83
C ARG A 222 -19.55 -3.39 -37.86
N ASP A 223 -19.20 -3.61 -39.14
CA ASP A 223 -20.12 -3.85 -40.25
C ASP A 223 -20.44 -5.34 -40.43
N LEU A 224 -19.92 -6.22 -39.57
CA LEU A 224 -20.33 -7.63 -39.50
C LEU A 224 -21.71 -7.76 -38.89
N THR A 225 -22.45 -8.77 -39.34
CA THR A 225 -23.72 -9.13 -38.73
C THR A 225 -23.55 -9.70 -37.33
N ASP A 226 -24.59 -9.65 -36.49
CA ASP A 226 -24.57 -10.22 -35.15
C ASP A 226 -24.18 -11.71 -35.14
N ARG A 227 -24.63 -12.46 -36.17
CA ARG A 227 -24.26 -13.88 -36.33
C ARG A 227 -22.76 -14.05 -36.61
N GLU A 228 -22.16 -13.19 -37.44
CA GLU A 228 -20.73 -13.24 -37.75
C GLU A 228 -19.92 -12.88 -36.52
N LYS A 229 -20.33 -11.86 -35.77
CA LYS A 229 -19.72 -11.48 -34.49
C LYS A 229 -19.81 -12.61 -33.48
N ASP A 230 -20.95 -13.27 -33.36
CA ASP A 230 -21.12 -14.41 -32.46
C ASP A 230 -20.21 -15.59 -32.84
N ILE A 231 -20.04 -15.87 -34.14
CA ILE A 231 -19.05 -16.87 -34.58
C ILE A 231 -17.64 -16.50 -34.15
N VAL A 232 -17.24 -15.23 -34.27
CA VAL A 232 -15.91 -14.76 -33.87
C VAL A 232 -15.70 -14.91 -32.36
N PHE A 233 -16.69 -14.57 -31.53
CA PHE A 233 -16.59 -14.61 -30.09
C PHE A 233 -16.83 -15.98 -29.47
N HIS A 234 -17.81 -16.76 -29.99
CA HIS A 234 -18.35 -17.96 -29.36
C HIS A 234 -18.52 -19.16 -30.31
N GLY A 235 -18.19 -19.01 -31.60
CA GLY A 235 -18.36 -20.06 -32.59
C GLY A 235 -17.81 -21.43 -32.16
N PRO A 236 -18.44 -22.54 -32.55
CA PRO A 236 -18.06 -23.89 -32.14
C PRO A 236 -16.71 -24.30 -32.71
N ALA A 237 -15.98 -25.15 -31.96
CA ALA A 237 -14.73 -25.73 -32.42
C ALA A 237 -14.98 -26.75 -33.54
N GLU A 238 -14.96 -26.26 -34.77
CA GLU A 238 -15.16 -27.10 -35.98
C GLU A 238 -13.86 -27.25 -36.76
N LYS A 239 -13.61 -28.43 -37.29
CA LYS A 239 -12.47 -28.70 -38.17
C LYS A 239 -12.82 -28.23 -39.58
N LYS A 240 -12.02 -27.30 -40.13
CA LYS A 240 -12.18 -26.79 -41.50
C LYS A 240 -10.95 -27.10 -42.35
N HIS A 241 -11.13 -27.26 -43.59
CA HIS A 241 -10.08 -27.40 -44.60
C HIS A 241 -9.71 -26.04 -45.15
N ILE A 242 -8.47 -25.63 -45.05
CA ILE A 242 -7.97 -24.32 -45.47
C ILE A 242 -6.81 -24.44 -46.46
N PHE A 243 -6.74 -23.53 -47.42
CA PHE A 243 -5.55 -23.30 -48.21
C PHE A 243 -4.65 -22.28 -47.53
N TYR A 244 -3.50 -22.76 -47.10
CA TYR A 244 -2.53 -21.93 -46.36
C TYR A 244 -1.43 -21.42 -47.29
N HIS A 245 -1.20 -20.10 -47.30
CA HIS A 245 -0.04 -19.47 -47.93
C HIS A 245 0.91 -19.00 -46.85
N ASN A 246 2.14 -19.52 -46.85
CA ASN A 246 3.17 -19.06 -45.91
C ASN A 246 3.72 -17.69 -46.38
N LYS A 247 3.49 -16.64 -45.59
CA LYS A 247 3.93 -15.27 -45.90
C LYS A 247 5.45 -15.13 -46.04
N ASN A 248 6.23 -16.08 -45.51
CA ASN A 248 7.70 -16.03 -45.48
C ASN A 248 8.37 -17.05 -46.48
N SER A 249 7.60 -17.89 -47.15
CA SER A 249 8.07 -18.83 -48.14
C SER A 249 6.97 -19.01 -49.19
N ASN A 250 7.32 -19.08 -50.46
CA ASN A 250 6.37 -19.25 -51.59
C ASN A 250 5.70 -20.63 -51.57
N GLN A 251 5.53 -21.28 -50.43
CA GLN A 251 4.88 -22.58 -50.29
C GLN A 251 3.42 -22.41 -49.90
N ALA A 252 2.53 -22.97 -50.74
CA ALA A 252 1.12 -23.13 -50.47
C ALA A 252 0.86 -24.63 -50.13
N GLY A 253 -0.04 -24.88 -49.18
CA GLY A 253 -0.44 -26.22 -48.79
C GLY A 253 -1.89 -26.27 -48.30
N GLU A 254 -2.46 -27.43 -48.28
CA GLU A 254 -3.76 -27.71 -47.71
C GLU A 254 -3.59 -28.19 -46.26
N LEU A 255 -4.38 -27.63 -45.34
CA LEU A 255 -4.30 -27.97 -43.90
C LEU A 255 -5.72 -28.12 -43.35
N ASP A 256 -5.95 -29.20 -42.66
CA ASP A 256 -7.13 -29.34 -41.80
C ASP A 256 -6.86 -28.82 -40.41
N PHE A 257 -7.56 -27.73 -40.01
CA PHE A 257 -7.34 -27.14 -38.71
C PHE A 257 -8.68 -26.86 -37.99
N THR A 258 -8.65 -26.90 -36.65
CA THR A 258 -9.84 -26.66 -35.84
C THR A 258 -10.00 -25.16 -35.61
N TYR A 259 -11.20 -24.64 -35.84
CA TYR A 259 -11.55 -23.26 -35.48
C TYR A 259 -11.56 -23.08 -33.97
N PHE A 260 -10.93 -22.01 -33.51
CA PHE A 260 -10.96 -21.57 -32.11
C PHE A 260 -11.39 -20.10 -32.08
N ASN A 261 -12.56 -19.84 -31.50
CA ASN A 261 -13.08 -18.49 -31.34
C ASN A 261 -12.16 -17.61 -30.45
N ALA A 262 -12.39 -16.29 -30.44
CA ALA A 262 -11.55 -15.35 -29.77
C ALA A 262 -11.52 -15.56 -28.23
N THR A 263 -12.67 -15.87 -27.62
CA THR A 263 -12.81 -16.14 -26.19
C THR A 263 -12.04 -17.40 -25.81
N TYR A 264 -12.23 -18.51 -26.51
CA TYR A 264 -11.48 -19.75 -26.26
C TYR A 264 -9.98 -19.57 -26.44
N THR A 265 -9.57 -18.76 -27.41
CA THR A 265 -8.13 -18.47 -27.63
C THR A 265 -7.48 -17.87 -26.37
N VAL A 266 -8.17 -16.97 -25.69
CA VAL A 266 -7.70 -16.36 -24.43
C VAL A 266 -7.76 -17.36 -23.29
N GLU A 267 -8.85 -18.10 -23.13
CA GLU A 267 -9.00 -19.15 -22.09
C GLU A 267 -7.93 -20.24 -22.20
N ASN A 268 -7.68 -20.71 -23.42
CA ASN A 268 -6.64 -21.71 -23.69
C ASN A 268 -5.23 -21.17 -23.45
N ALA A 269 -4.99 -19.89 -23.77
CA ALA A 269 -3.73 -19.24 -23.45
C ALA A 269 -3.56 -19.11 -21.93
N LEU A 270 -4.59 -18.68 -21.20
CA LEU A 270 -4.59 -18.58 -19.73
C LEU A 270 -4.29 -19.92 -19.06
N SER A 271 -4.91 -21.01 -19.52
CA SER A 271 -4.69 -22.36 -18.97
C SER A 271 -3.25 -22.87 -19.15
N LYS A 272 -2.49 -22.32 -20.09
CA LYS A 272 -1.11 -22.70 -20.42
C LYS A 272 -0.06 -21.75 -19.86
N VAL A 273 -0.43 -20.69 -19.17
CA VAL A 273 0.50 -19.73 -18.55
C VAL A 273 1.32 -20.43 -17.48
N LYS A 274 2.65 -20.31 -17.61
CA LYS A 274 3.62 -20.88 -16.66
C LYS A 274 4.50 -19.82 -15.99
N ASP A 275 4.56 -18.63 -16.56
CA ASP A 275 5.45 -17.54 -16.12
C ASP A 275 4.76 -16.18 -16.18
N GLU A 276 5.38 -15.19 -15.56
CA GLU A 276 4.87 -13.81 -15.52
C GLU A 276 4.78 -13.16 -16.92
N LYS A 277 5.70 -13.51 -17.83
CA LYS A 277 5.67 -13.00 -19.21
C LYS A 277 4.47 -13.53 -19.98
N GLY A 278 4.13 -14.81 -19.78
CA GLY A 278 2.91 -15.42 -20.32
C GLY A 278 1.67 -14.72 -19.77
N MET A 279 1.62 -14.48 -18.45
CA MET A 279 0.48 -13.80 -17.83
C MET A 279 0.28 -12.39 -18.40
N LYS A 280 1.32 -11.54 -18.50
CA LYS A 280 1.24 -10.19 -19.07
C LYS A 280 0.67 -10.14 -20.51
N ARG A 281 0.83 -11.21 -21.29
CA ARG A 281 0.28 -11.29 -22.64
C ARG A 281 -1.23 -11.55 -22.66
N VAL A 282 -1.73 -12.28 -21.67
CA VAL A 282 -3.14 -12.69 -21.58
C VAL A 282 -3.95 -11.73 -20.73
N GLU A 283 -3.34 -11.14 -19.71
CA GLU A 283 -3.98 -10.28 -18.71
C GLU A 283 -4.77 -9.10 -19.31
N LYS A 284 -4.28 -8.52 -20.41
CA LYS A 284 -4.98 -7.43 -21.13
C LYS A 284 -6.35 -7.82 -21.73
N PHE A 285 -6.64 -9.12 -21.82
CA PHE A 285 -7.92 -9.66 -22.30
C PHE A 285 -8.79 -10.21 -21.18
N LEU A 286 -8.35 -10.04 -19.92
CA LEU A 286 -9.04 -10.61 -18.77
C LEU A 286 -9.57 -9.49 -17.88
N ARG A 287 -10.73 -9.75 -17.31
CA ARG A 287 -11.24 -8.98 -16.17
C ARG A 287 -11.40 -9.88 -14.96
N GLN A 288 -11.12 -9.33 -13.81
CA GLN A 288 -11.38 -9.98 -12.55
C GLN A 288 -12.84 -9.75 -12.15
N GLY A 289 -13.57 -10.81 -11.92
CA GLY A 289 -14.99 -10.77 -11.55
C GLY A 289 -15.26 -11.57 -10.28
N ILE A 290 -16.40 -11.32 -9.65
CA ILE A 290 -16.90 -12.10 -8.52
C ILE A 290 -17.20 -13.52 -8.98
N CYS A 291 -16.77 -14.53 -8.22
CA CYS A 291 -17.05 -15.92 -8.56
C CYS A 291 -18.57 -16.19 -8.61
N PRO A 292 -19.12 -16.69 -9.72
CA PRO A 292 -20.55 -16.92 -9.88
C PRO A 292 -21.11 -17.98 -8.90
N ASP A 293 -20.31 -18.98 -8.54
CA ASP A 293 -20.76 -20.08 -7.68
C ASP A 293 -20.86 -19.71 -6.20
N CYS A 294 -19.86 -18.99 -5.70
CA CYS A 294 -19.86 -18.62 -4.28
C CYS A 294 -20.32 -17.17 -4.03
N GLY A 295 -20.54 -16.37 -5.07
CA GLY A 295 -20.91 -14.96 -4.91
C GLY A 295 -19.90 -14.13 -4.13
N GLY A 296 -18.60 -14.46 -4.26
CA GLY A 296 -17.52 -13.78 -3.52
C GLY A 296 -17.24 -14.30 -2.10
N THR A 297 -18.08 -15.18 -1.55
CA THR A 297 -17.95 -15.68 -0.16
C THR A 297 -16.74 -16.59 0.06
N ARG A 298 -16.08 -17.05 -1.01
CA ARG A 298 -14.93 -17.97 -1.00
C ARG A 298 -15.25 -19.41 -0.56
N LEU A 299 -16.43 -19.64 0.03
CA LEU A 299 -16.85 -20.89 0.65
C LEU A 299 -17.65 -21.78 -0.31
N CYS A 300 -17.48 -23.09 -0.20
CA CYS A 300 -18.33 -24.06 -0.88
C CYS A 300 -19.75 -24.09 -0.28
N ASN A 301 -20.73 -24.70 -0.99
CA ASN A 301 -22.12 -24.77 -0.54
C ASN A 301 -22.29 -25.46 0.82
N ALA A 302 -21.54 -26.52 1.09
CA ALA A 302 -21.58 -27.23 2.35
C ALA A 302 -21.27 -26.30 3.54
N ALA A 303 -20.22 -25.48 3.42
CA ALA A 303 -19.81 -24.53 4.44
C ALA A 303 -20.75 -23.31 4.62
N ARG A 304 -21.59 -23.02 3.61
CA ARG A 304 -22.59 -21.94 3.63
C ARG A 304 -23.98 -22.39 4.10
N THR A 305 -24.15 -23.67 4.38
CA THR A 305 -25.46 -24.22 4.74
C THR A 305 -25.76 -24.15 6.24
N PRO A 306 -24.84 -24.52 7.19
CA PRO A 306 -25.11 -24.52 8.62
C PRO A 306 -25.42 -23.12 9.13
N LYS A 307 -26.31 -23.04 10.14
CA LYS A 307 -26.76 -21.78 10.75
C LYS A 307 -26.43 -21.73 12.24
N LEU A 308 -25.95 -20.59 12.70
CA LEU A 308 -25.82 -20.24 14.11
C LEU A 308 -26.65 -19.00 14.38
N ARG A 309 -27.55 -19.03 15.34
CA ARG A 309 -28.56 -17.96 15.57
C ARG A 309 -29.24 -17.50 14.27
N GLY A 310 -29.62 -18.46 13.41
CA GLY A 310 -30.34 -18.18 12.17
C GLY A 310 -29.50 -17.69 10.97
N ILE A 311 -28.22 -17.37 11.13
CA ILE A 311 -27.36 -16.89 10.04
C ILE A 311 -26.25 -17.88 9.70
N THR A 312 -25.75 -17.81 8.48
CA THR A 312 -24.67 -18.62 7.93
C THR A 312 -23.30 -17.95 8.15
N LEU A 313 -22.20 -18.71 8.05
CA LEU A 313 -20.85 -18.19 8.29
C LEU A 313 -20.49 -17.01 7.35
N ASP A 314 -20.85 -17.11 6.08
CA ASP A 314 -20.61 -16.04 5.10
C ASP A 314 -21.34 -14.75 5.50
N LYS A 315 -22.57 -14.83 6.00
CA LYS A 315 -23.32 -13.66 6.49
C LYS A 315 -22.70 -13.08 7.77
N ALA A 316 -22.23 -13.93 8.67
CA ALA A 316 -21.50 -13.47 9.85
C ALA A 316 -20.19 -12.75 9.46
N CYS A 317 -19.46 -13.26 8.46
CA CYS A 317 -18.23 -12.63 7.96
C CYS A 317 -18.47 -11.27 7.28
N GLN A 318 -19.69 -11.00 6.78
CA GLN A 318 -20.09 -9.74 6.16
C GLN A 318 -20.52 -8.66 7.17
N MET A 319 -20.71 -9.01 8.42
CA MET A 319 -20.95 -8.04 9.49
C MET A 319 -19.70 -7.22 9.77
N THR A 320 -19.87 -5.95 10.10
CA THR A 320 -18.75 -5.17 10.68
C THR A 320 -18.30 -5.80 11.99
N LEU A 321 -17.06 -5.58 12.39
CA LEU A 321 -16.54 -6.16 13.63
C LEU A 321 -17.37 -5.75 14.86
N VAL A 322 -17.89 -4.51 14.88
CA VAL A 322 -18.83 -4.04 15.93
C VAL A 322 -20.08 -4.92 15.92
N GLN A 323 -20.78 -5.02 14.79
CA GLN A 323 -22.02 -5.82 14.66
C GLN A 323 -21.77 -7.30 15.00
N LEU A 324 -20.64 -7.85 14.54
CA LEU A 324 -20.27 -9.24 14.79
C LEU A 324 -20.00 -9.50 16.28
N THR A 325 -19.34 -8.56 16.97
CA THR A 325 -19.07 -8.67 18.41
C THR A 325 -20.36 -8.66 19.21
N ASP A 326 -21.30 -7.77 18.87
CA ASP A 326 -22.63 -7.72 19.50
C ASP A 326 -23.45 -9.00 19.20
N TRP A 327 -23.37 -9.52 17.97
CA TRP A 327 -24.04 -10.77 17.62
C TRP A 327 -23.45 -11.97 18.37
N VAL A 328 -22.11 -12.05 18.51
CA VAL A 328 -21.42 -13.12 19.25
C VAL A 328 -21.78 -13.10 20.73
N ALA A 329 -21.94 -11.92 21.33
CA ALA A 329 -22.36 -11.79 22.73
C ALA A 329 -23.66 -12.52 23.05
N GLY A 330 -24.59 -12.54 22.10
CA GLY A 330 -25.89 -13.22 22.27
C GLY A 330 -25.89 -14.71 21.84
N VAL A 331 -24.77 -15.28 21.36
CA VAL A 331 -24.71 -16.69 20.94
C VAL A 331 -24.98 -17.66 22.10
N PRO A 332 -24.34 -17.54 23.30
CA PRO A 332 -24.54 -18.49 24.36
C PRO A 332 -26.01 -18.62 24.80
N ASP A 333 -26.74 -17.50 24.88
CA ASP A 333 -28.11 -17.46 25.34
C ASP A 333 -29.12 -18.03 24.32
N SER A 334 -28.75 -18.12 23.06
CA SER A 334 -29.54 -18.71 21.98
C SER A 334 -29.45 -20.25 21.93
N LEU A 335 -28.61 -20.87 22.76
CA LEU A 335 -28.27 -22.29 22.71
C LEU A 335 -28.93 -23.08 23.88
N PRO A 336 -29.13 -24.42 23.72
CA PRO A 336 -29.52 -25.30 24.79
C PRO A 336 -28.58 -25.21 26.00
N GLU A 337 -29.12 -25.32 27.19
CA GLU A 337 -28.39 -25.10 28.46
C GLU A 337 -27.14 -25.98 28.59
N GLU A 338 -27.20 -27.19 28.10
CA GLU A 338 -26.12 -28.18 28.18
C GLU A 338 -24.81 -27.74 27.48
N ILE A 339 -24.89 -26.91 26.40
CA ILE A 339 -23.73 -26.48 25.63
C ILE A 339 -23.34 -25.01 25.87
N ARG A 340 -24.12 -24.26 26.65
CA ARG A 340 -23.86 -22.86 27.02
C ARG A 340 -22.47 -22.61 27.62
N PRO A 341 -22.01 -23.46 28.60
CA PRO A 341 -20.69 -23.21 29.20
C PRO A 341 -19.54 -23.25 28.14
N MET A 342 -19.58 -24.21 27.21
CA MET A 342 -18.61 -24.29 26.12
C MET A 342 -18.77 -23.11 25.16
N ALA A 343 -19.99 -22.74 24.81
CA ALA A 343 -20.26 -21.59 23.96
C ALA A 343 -19.69 -20.29 24.54
N ARG A 344 -19.86 -20.06 25.85
CA ARG A 344 -19.29 -18.90 26.55
C ARG A 344 -17.79 -18.83 26.40
N ASN A 345 -17.06 -19.92 26.66
CA ASN A 345 -15.60 -19.94 26.53
C ASN A 345 -15.11 -19.58 25.10
N ILE A 346 -15.79 -20.10 24.06
CA ILE A 346 -15.43 -19.80 22.68
C ILE A 346 -15.74 -18.34 22.34
N CYS A 347 -16.91 -17.83 22.77
CA CYS A 347 -17.34 -16.46 22.54
C CYS A 347 -16.45 -15.44 23.29
N GLU A 348 -16.08 -15.71 24.55
CA GLU A 348 -15.18 -14.88 25.34
C GLU A 348 -13.78 -14.75 24.69
N SER A 349 -13.26 -15.85 24.15
CA SER A 349 -12.01 -15.83 23.41
C SER A 349 -12.07 -14.92 22.17
N PHE A 350 -13.18 -14.96 21.43
CA PHE A 350 -13.42 -14.08 20.30
C PHE A 350 -13.54 -12.61 20.75
N GLN A 351 -14.37 -12.35 21.79
CA GLN A 351 -14.61 -10.99 22.27
C GLN A 351 -13.35 -10.32 22.80
N THR A 352 -12.50 -11.05 23.53
CA THR A 352 -11.22 -10.53 24.02
C THR A 352 -10.30 -10.12 22.87
N ALA A 353 -10.25 -10.91 21.81
CA ALA A 353 -9.45 -10.58 20.64
C ALA A 353 -10.07 -9.42 19.82
N ALA A 354 -11.39 -9.37 19.71
CA ALA A 354 -12.12 -8.33 19.00
C ALA A 354 -12.01 -6.96 19.71
N ALA A 355 -12.07 -6.92 21.04
CA ALA A 355 -12.01 -5.68 21.83
C ALA A 355 -10.78 -4.83 21.50
N ARG A 356 -9.61 -5.44 21.32
CA ARG A 356 -8.37 -4.76 20.93
C ARG A 356 -8.41 -4.16 19.53
N LEU A 357 -9.04 -4.85 18.58
CA LEU A 357 -9.24 -4.32 17.24
C LEU A 357 -10.24 -3.16 17.22
N LEU A 358 -11.24 -3.22 18.10
CA LEU A 358 -12.22 -2.13 18.29
C LEU A 358 -11.52 -0.89 18.87
N SER A 359 -10.68 -1.04 19.91
CA SER A 359 -9.92 0.09 20.49
C SER A 359 -8.95 0.72 19.50
N LEU A 360 -8.40 -0.08 18.58
CA LEU A 360 -7.57 0.42 17.47
C LEU A 360 -8.39 1.03 16.30
N GLY A 361 -9.71 1.22 16.46
CA GLY A 361 -10.55 1.87 15.47
C GLY A 361 -10.82 1.03 14.21
N LEU A 362 -10.70 -0.32 14.28
CA LEU A 362 -10.96 -1.23 13.15
C LEU A 362 -12.38 -1.83 13.17
N GLY A 363 -13.27 -1.28 13.97
CA GLY A 363 -14.63 -1.80 14.17
C GLY A 363 -15.52 -1.81 12.93
N TYR A 364 -15.23 -1.01 11.94
CA TYR A 364 -15.98 -0.92 10.67
C TYR A 364 -15.59 -1.99 9.64
N LEU A 365 -14.49 -2.71 9.85
CA LEU A 365 -14.03 -3.74 8.92
C LEU A 365 -14.84 -5.03 9.09
N THR A 366 -15.03 -5.74 7.98
CA THR A 366 -15.69 -7.05 7.95
C THR A 366 -14.64 -8.16 7.84
N LEU A 367 -14.92 -9.36 8.38
CA LEU A 367 -13.94 -10.45 8.37
C LEU A 367 -13.63 -10.97 6.97
N ASP A 368 -14.51 -10.80 6.00
CA ASP A 368 -14.33 -11.19 4.60
C ASP A 368 -13.57 -10.13 3.77
N ARG A 369 -13.34 -8.93 4.32
CA ARG A 369 -12.58 -7.87 3.66
C ARG A 369 -11.21 -8.39 3.24
N SER A 370 -10.89 -8.28 1.95
CA SER A 370 -9.59 -8.72 1.42
C SER A 370 -8.45 -7.92 2.06
N ALA A 371 -7.44 -8.60 2.60
CA ALA A 371 -6.31 -7.94 3.27
C ALA A 371 -5.46 -7.07 2.31
N SER A 372 -5.50 -7.36 1.01
CA SER A 372 -4.85 -6.52 -0.02
C SER A 372 -5.53 -5.17 -0.24
N THR A 373 -6.81 -5.03 0.15
CA THR A 373 -7.58 -3.78 0.04
C THR A 373 -7.51 -2.91 1.30
N LEU A 374 -6.82 -3.38 2.35
CA LEU A 374 -6.61 -2.61 3.56
C LEU A 374 -5.56 -1.52 3.33
N SER A 375 -5.76 -0.35 3.90
CA SER A 375 -4.76 0.72 3.94
C SER A 375 -3.50 0.28 4.71
N THR A 376 -2.41 1.02 4.58
CA THR A 376 -1.17 0.73 5.30
C THR A 376 -1.39 0.77 6.81
N GLY A 377 -2.07 1.79 7.33
CA GLY A 377 -2.38 1.92 8.75
C GLY A 377 -3.33 0.81 9.25
N GLU A 378 -4.36 0.41 8.47
CA GLU A 378 -5.22 -0.73 8.84
C GLU A 378 -4.44 -2.04 8.95
N ARG A 379 -3.53 -2.31 7.99
CA ARG A 379 -2.66 -3.49 8.04
C ARG A 379 -1.73 -3.47 9.26
N GLN A 380 -1.14 -2.33 9.57
CA GLN A 380 -0.24 -2.17 10.71
C GLN A 380 -0.98 -2.40 12.04
N ARG A 381 -2.16 -1.80 12.22
CA ARG A 381 -3.01 -1.99 13.41
C ARG A 381 -3.48 -3.43 13.55
N MET A 382 -3.85 -4.09 12.45
CA MET A 382 -4.17 -5.51 12.43
C MET A 382 -3.00 -6.37 12.93
N GLN A 383 -1.77 -6.07 12.49
CA GLN A 383 -0.57 -6.78 12.96
C GLN A 383 -0.27 -6.48 14.43
N LEU A 384 -0.45 -5.25 14.88
CA LEU A 384 -0.28 -4.86 16.29
C LEU A 384 -1.24 -5.64 17.19
N ALA A 385 -2.53 -5.64 16.86
CA ALA A 385 -3.54 -6.40 17.61
C ALA A 385 -3.21 -7.90 17.71
N ARG A 386 -2.65 -8.46 16.63
CA ARG A 386 -2.19 -9.86 16.62
C ARG A 386 -0.96 -10.08 17.52
N ALA A 387 0.02 -9.18 17.49
CA ALA A 387 1.24 -9.28 18.28
C ALA A 387 0.93 -9.27 19.79
N VAL A 388 0.00 -8.40 20.22
CA VAL A 388 -0.39 -8.24 21.63
C VAL A 388 -1.24 -9.42 22.14
N ARG A 389 -1.93 -10.13 21.24
CA ARG A 389 -2.81 -11.26 21.63
C ARG A 389 -2.09 -12.35 22.41
N ASN A 390 -0.84 -12.61 22.11
CA ASN A 390 -0.11 -13.78 22.64
C ASN A 390 0.38 -13.62 24.08
N ARG A 391 0.16 -12.46 24.76
CA ARG A 391 0.59 -12.18 26.14
C ARG A 391 2.01 -12.70 26.45
N THR A 392 2.93 -12.46 25.52
CA THR A 392 4.34 -12.77 25.74
C THR A 392 4.95 -11.80 26.73
N THR A 393 5.93 -12.25 27.50
CA THR A 393 6.68 -11.41 28.45
C THR A 393 8.15 -11.37 28.07
N GLY A 394 8.85 -10.27 28.41
CA GLY A 394 10.29 -10.13 28.17
C GLY A 394 10.64 -9.97 26.69
N VAL A 395 9.74 -9.43 25.87
CA VAL A 395 9.93 -9.15 24.44
C VAL A 395 10.12 -7.64 24.24
N LEU A 396 10.97 -7.30 23.27
CA LEU A 396 11.10 -5.94 22.77
C LEU A 396 10.21 -5.75 21.53
N TYR A 397 9.21 -4.90 21.64
CA TYR A 397 8.38 -4.49 20.51
C TYR A 397 8.95 -3.22 19.89
N VAL A 398 9.30 -3.26 18.61
CA VAL A 398 9.77 -2.11 17.84
C VAL A 398 8.65 -1.70 16.89
N LEU A 399 8.05 -0.55 17.14
CA LEU A 399 6.92 0.00 16.39
C LEU A 399 7.43 1.15 15.52
N ASP A 400 7.34 1.01 14.20
CA ASP A 400 7.79 2.02 13.25
C ASP A 400 6.59 2.78 12.69
N GLU A 401 6.40 4.02 13.17
CA GLU A 401 5.30 4.94 12.84
C GLU A 401 3.90 4.31 12.98
N PRO A 402 3.52 3.79 14.17
CA PRO A 402 2.22 3.14 14.35
C PRO A 402 1.04 4.10 14.31
N SER A 403 1.26 5.42 14.35
CA SER A 403 0.24 6.47 14.22
C SER A 403 -0.26 6.68 12.78
N ILE A 404 0.39 6.08 11.78
CA ILE A 404 0.06 6.30 10.37
C ILE A 404 -1.43 6.12 10.07
N GLY A 405 -2.04 7.17 9.46
CA GLY A 405 -3.44 7.16 9.05
C GLY A 405 -4.41 7.07 10.23
N LEU A 406 -3.97 7.36 11.46
CA LEU A 406 -4.83 7.49 12.62
C LEU A 406 -5.39 8.90 12.72
N HIS A 407 -6.69 8.98 12.89
CA HIS A 407 -7.32 10.20 13.38
C HIS A 407 -6.95 10.41 14.86
N PRO A 408 -6.77 11.65 15.37
CA PRO A 408 -6.43 11.92 16.78
C PRO A 408 -7.30 11.17 17.80
N SER A 409 -8.60 10.96 17.52
CA SER A 409 -9.49 10.17 18.38
C SER A 409 -9.14 8.67 18.50
N ASN A 410 -8.28 8.13 17.65
CA ASN A 410 -7.85 6.74 17.70
C ASN A 410 -6.45 6.55 18.33
N ILE A 411 -5.76 7.65 18.64
CA ILE A 411 -4.43 7.61 19.27
C ILE A 411 -4.51 7.01 20.67
N GLU A 412 -5.54 7.34 21.45
CA GLU A 412 -5.76 6.78 22.79
C GLU A 412 -5.77 5.24 22.78
N GLY A 413 -6.51 4.63 21.84
CA GLY A 413 -6.53 3.17 21.72
C GLY A 413 -5.17 2.54 21.36
N LEU A 414 -4.34 3.23 20.61
CA LEU A 414 -2.97 2.80 20.34
C LEU A 414 -2.10 2.90 21.60
N THR A 415 -2.23 3.99 22.34
CA THR A 415 -1.54 4.22 23.61
C THR A 415 -1.89 3.17 24.65
N ASP A 416 -3.19 2.84 24.80
CA ASP A 416 -3.65 1.77 25.70
C ASP A 416 -2.98 0.42 25.36
N VAL A 417 -2.89 0.09 24.08
CA VAL A 417 -2.21 -1.15 23.63
C VAL A 417 -0.73 -1.15 24.00
N MET A 418 -0.02 -0.02 23.89
CA MET A 418 1.39 0.09 24.29
C MET A 418 1.55 -0.07 25.80
N HIS A 419 0.67 0.53 26.61
CA HIS A 419 0.66 0.37 28.06
C HIS A 419 0.37 -1.07 28.47
N ASP A 420 -0.58 -1.75 27.82
CA ASP A 420 -0.86 -3.17 28.02
C ASP A 420 0.38 -4.04 27.78
N LEU A 421 1.13 -3.77 26.69
CA LEU A 421 2.39 -4.48 26.41
C LEU A 421 3.42 -4.32 27.52
N VAL A 422 3.58 -3.11 28.03
CA VAL A 422 4.52 -2.83 29.13
C VAL A 422 4.04 -3.45 30.43
N ALA A 423 2.74 -3.39 30.73
CA ALA A 423 2.13 -4.01 31.90
C ALA A 423 2.29 -5.54 31.88
N ASP A 424 2.26 -6.18 30.70
CA ASP A 424 2.54 -7.61 30.50
C ASP A 424 4.06 -7.95 30.62
N GLY A 425 4.92 -6.98 31.02
CA GLY A 425 6.35 -7.19 31.24
C GLY A 425 7.24 -7.13 29.99
N ASN A 426 6.81 -6.41 28.98
CA ASN A 426 7.57 -6.19 27.75
C ASN A 426 8.19 -4.78 27.72
N SER A 427 8.99 -4.51 26.68
CA SER A 427 9.53 -3.19 26.36
C SER A 427 9.02 -2.74 25.01
N VAL A 428 8.73 -1.46 24.87
CA VAL A 428 8.27 -0.86 23.60
C VAL A 428 9.24 0.21 23.16
N VAL A 429 9.74 0.11 21.93
CA VAL A 429 10.47 1.17 21.25
C VAL A 429 9.61 1.68 20.09
N LEU A 430 9.28 2.93 20.14
CA LEU A 430 8.36 3.62 19.26
C LEU A 430 9.13 4.63 18.41
N VAL A 431 9.15 4.48 17.10
CA VAL A 431 9.58 5.54 16.17
C VAL A 431 8.33 6.27 15.71
N ASP A 432 8.20 7.53 16.06
CA ASP A 432 7.06 8.33 15.63
C ASP A 432 7.41 9.83 15.54
N HIS A 433 6.53 10.61 14.94
CA HIS A 433 6.62 12.05 14.78
C HIS A 433 5.46 12.79 15.45
N ASP A 434 4.36 12.06 15.73
CA ASP A 434 3.19 12.62 16.37
C ASP A 434 3.49 12.98 17.83
N THR A 435 3.36 14.27 18.14
CA THR A 435 3.63 14.79 19.49
C THR A 435 2.65 14.25 20.54
N GLN A 436 1.44 13.83 20.18
CA GLN A 436 0.48 13.25 21.11
C GLN A 436 0.97 11.89 21.60
N ILE A 437 1.46 11.03 20.70
CA ILE A 437 2.00 9.71 21.04
C ILE A 437 3.34 9.84 21.76
N LEU A 438 4.23 10.75 21.30
CA LEU A 438 5.54 10.92 21.93
C LEU A 438 5.44 11.39 23.39
N LYS A 439 4.40 12.14 23.75
CA LYS A 439 4.13 12.54 25.14
C LYS A 439 3.82 11.37 26.08
N GLU A 440 3.35 10.26 25.56
CA GLU A 440 3.04 9.05 26.33
C GLU A 440 4.26 8.16 26.56
N ALA A 441 5.43 8.52 25.99
CA ALA A 441 6.68 7.80 26.23
C ALA A 441 7.26 8.11 27.62
N ASP A 442 7.76 7.09 28.29
CA ASP A 442 8.50 7.24 29.56
C ASP A 442 9.89 7.86 29.34
N TRP A 443 10.47 7.60 28.16
CA TRP A 443 11.82 8.03 27.77
C TRP A 443 11.85 8.38 26.29
N LEU A 444 12.56 9.42 25.92
CA LEU A 444 12.73 9.83 24.52
C LEU A 444 14.22 9.83 24.15
N ILE A 445 14.52 9.36 22.95
CA ILE A 445 15.82 9.45 22.28
C ILE A 445 15.61 10.26 21.01
N GLU A 446 16.26 11.41 20.90
CA GLU A 446 16.15 12.27 19.73
C GLU A 446 17.38 12.16 18.85
N MET A 447 17.12 11.84 17.57
CA MET A 447 18.13 11.68 16.53
C MET A 447 18.23 12.96 15.69
N GLY A 448 19.44 13.35 15.35
CA GLY A 448 19.67 14.57 14.57
C GLY A 448 21.15 14.88 14.34
N PRO A 449 21.52 16.18 14.21
CA PRO A 449 20.61 17.35 14.19
C PRO A 449 19.88 17.54 12.85
N GLU A 450 20.42 17.02 11.75
CA GLU A 450 19.89 17.11 10.39
C GLU A 450 19.71 15.71 9.79
N ALA A 451 19.34 15.65 8.53
CA ALA A 451 19.20 14.41 7.78
C ALA A 451 20.53 13.96 7.13
N GLY A 452 20.60 12.67 6.72
CA GLY A 452 21.67 12.11 5.92
C GLY A 452 23.06 12.21 6.56
N ALA A 453 24.04 12.75 5.83
CA ALA A 453 25.44 12.82 6.26
C ALA A 453 25.66 13.67 7.53
N LYS A 454 24.81 14.67 7.76
CA LYS A 454 24.85 15.54 8.93
C LYS A 454 23.99 15.05 10.10
N GLY A 455 23.22 13.98 9.90
CA GLY A 455 22.45 13.28 10.93
C GLY A 455 23.22 12.13 11.57
N GLY A 456 22.47 11.20 12.17
CA GLY A 456 23.00 9.98 12.72
C GLY A 456 23.61 10.10 14.12
N HIS A 457 23.31 11.18 14.83
CA HIS A 457 23.71 11.39 16.21
C HIS A 457 22.51 11.38 17.16
N VAL A 458 22.71 11.00 18.42
CA VAL A 458 21.76 11.28 19.49
C VAL A 458 22.02 12.72 19.97
N ILE A 459 21.03 13.60 19.77
CA ILE A 459 21.17 15.04 20.16
C ILE A 459 20.57 15.32 21.53
N ALA A 460 19.56 14.53 21.94
CA ALA A 460 18.95 14.61 23.26
C ALA A 460 18.44 13.24 23.69
N GLN A 461 18.42 12.94 24.98
CA GLN A 461 17.75 11.79 25.56
C GLN A 461 17.34 12.08 27.00
N GLY A 462 16.23 11.52 27.44
CA GLY A 462 15.70 11.73 28.79
C GLY A 462 14.19 11.49 28.88
N SER A 463 13.64 11.78 30.05
CA SER A 463 12.18 11.86 30.25
C SER A 463 11.58 13.02 29.44
N ILE A 464 10.28 12.99 29.17
CA ILE A 464 9.61 14.05 28.40
C ILE A 464 9.87 15.44 28.99
N PRO A 465 9.76 15.68 30.35
CA PRO A 465 10.10 16.99 30.93
C PRO A 465 11.55 17.44 30.72
N GLU A 466 12.50 16.49 30.69
CA GLU A 466 13.92 16.78 30.41
C GLU A 466 14.13 17.18 28.96
N ILE A 467 13.49 16.50 28.03
CA ILE A 467 13.53 16.83 26.59
C ILE A 467 12.89 18.19 26.32
N GLU A 468 11.76 18.49 26.93
CA GLU A 468 11.09 19.78 26.79
C GLU A 468 11.99 20.94 27.18
N GLN A 469 12.86 20.77 28.20
CA GLN A 469 13.75 21.79 28.68
C GLN A 469 15.15 21.79 28.01
N ASN A 470 15.46 20.76 27.22
CA ASN A 470 16.76 20.61 26.58
C ASN A 470 16.91 21.57 25.39
N ALA A 471 17.84 22.50 25.46
CA ALA A 471 18.07 23.47 24.37
C ALA A 471 18.60 22.85 23.07
N ALA A 472 19.19 21.66 23.12
CA ALA A 472 19.62 20.93 21.92
C ALA A 472 18.47 20.15 21.23
N SER A 473 17.35 19.95 21.92
CA SER A 473 16.20 19.23 21.38
C SER A 473 15.44 20.07 20.35
N GLN A 474 15.17 19.47 19.20
CA GLN A 474 14.36 20.07 18.14
C GLN A 474 12.87 19.76 18.33
N ILE A 475 12.54 18.59 18.90
CA ILE A 475 11.15 18.21 19.18
C ILE A 475 10.63 18.80 20.51
N GLY A 476 11.51 19.04 21.47
CA GLY A 476 11.15 19.54 22.82
C GLY A 476 10.26 20.78 22.82
N PRO A 477 10.54 21.83 22.04
CA PRO A 477 9.66 22.99 21.93
C PRO A 477 8.23 22.65 21.47
N PHE A 478 8.05 21.66 20.57
CA PHE A 478 6.74 21.19 20.10
C PHE A 478 6.02 20.37 21.17
N LEU A 479 6.73 19.50 21.88
CA LEU A 479 6.18 18.75 23.01
C LEU A 479 5.68 19.69 24.11
N ALA A 480 6.44 20.73 24.41
CA ALA A 480 6.08 21.74 25.41
C ALA A 480 4.97 22.72 24.92
N GLY A 481 4.54 22.64 23.69
CA GLY A 481 3.59 23.59 23.11
C GLY A 481 4.15 25.03 22.94
N ARG A 482 5.48 25.23 23.05
CA ARG A 482 6.14 26.51 22.86
C ARG A 482 6.47 26.84 21.40
N ALA A 483 6.54 25.82 20.57
CA ALA A 483 6.62 25.93 19.11
C ALA A 483 5.42 25.26 18.46
N GLY A 484 5.00 25.80 17.34
CA GLY A 484 4.00 25.23 16.47
C GLY A 484 4.44 25.40 15.02
N VAL A 485 3.80 24.69 14.11
CA VAL A 485 3.99 24.92 12.68
C VAL A 485 3.47 26.31 12.33
N ASN A 486 4.24 27.11 11.59
CA ASN A 486 3.87 28.49 11.26
C ASN A 486 2.57 28.49 10.45
N ALA A 487 1.65 29.35 10.87
CA ALA A 487 0.38 29.55 10.18
C ALA A 487 0.61 30.11 8.76
N ARG A 488 -0.06 29.52 7.76
CA ARG A 488 -0.20 30.12 6.43
C ARG A 488 -1.09 31.38 6.52
N PRO A 489 -0.90 32.35 5.61
CA PRO A 489 -1.90 33.36 5.41
C PRO A 489 -3.24 32.75 5.01
N HIS A 490 -4.27 32.88 5.85
CA HIS A 490 -5.61 32.44 5.51
C HIS A 490 -6.31 33.45 4.61
N VAL A 491 -7.10 32.92 3.69
CA VAL A 491 -7.94 33.75 2.83
C VAL A 491 -9.23 34.10 3.58
N PRO A 492 -9.70 35.36 3.52
CA PRO A 492 -10.99 35.75 4.08
C PRO A 492 -12.14 34.87 3.56
N GLU A 493 -13.11 34.53 4.41
CA GLU A 493 -14.22 33.64 4.09
C GLU A 493 -14.99 34.08 2.82
N ASN A 494 -15.23 35.39 2.65
CA ASN A 494 -15.91 35.95 1.47
C ASN A 494 -15.10 35.82 0.16
N GLU A 495 -13.81 35.50 0.24
CA GLU A 495 -12.92 35.31 -0.91
C GLU A 495 -12.59 33.84 -1.21
N LEU A 496 -13.09 32.91 -0.40
CA LEU A 496 -12.80 31.47 -0.57
C LEU A 496 -13.08 30.97 -1.99
N PHE A 497 -14.25 31.30 -2.52
CA PHE A 497 -14.71 30.87 -3.84
C PHE A 497 -14.48 31.91 -4.95
N ALA A 498 -13.72 32.97 -4.71
CA ALA A 498 -13.49 34.04 -5.68
C ALA A 498 -12.82 33.56 -7.00
N GLN A 499 -12.07 32.49 -6.97
CA GLN A 499 -11.42 31.90 -8.16
C GLN A 499 -12.25 30.77 -8.82
N GLY A 500 -13.51 30.59 -8.40
CA GLY A 500 -14.41 29.53 -8.89
C GLY A 500 -14.53 28.37 -7.93
N ARG A 501 -15.26 27.34 -8.34
CA ARG A 501 -15.57 26.15 -7.55
C ARG A 501 -15.46 24.88 -8.37
N ILE A 502 -15.24 23.78 -7.68
CA ILE A 502 -15.39 22.41 -8.16
C ILE A 502 -16.62 21.84 -7.45
N HIS A 503 -17.63 21.42 -8.20
CA HIS A 503 -18.81 20.77 -7.66
C HIS A 503 -18.87 19.32 -8.14
N LEU A 504 -19.11 18.38 -7.23
CA LEU A 504 -19.23 16.95 -7.48
C LEU A 504 -20.51 16.42 -6.84
N ALA A 505 -21.35 15.72 -7.61
CA ALA A 505 -22.51 15.00 -7.09
C ALA A 505 -22.35 13.50 -7.33
N THR A 506 -22.51 12.69 -6.27
CA THR A 506 -22.36 11.23 -6.34
C THR A 506 -23.63 10.50 -5.91
N SER A 507 -23.82 9.29 -6.43
CA SER A 507 -24.66 8.25 -5.83
C SER A 507 -23.86 7.48 -4.79
N ALA A 508 -24.49 6.50 -4.12
CA ALA A 508 -23.81 5.69 -3.12
C ALA A 508 -22.66 4.86 -3.76
N ILE A 509 -21.53 4.82 -3.07
CA ILE A 509 -20.39 3.95 -3.40
C ILE A 509 -19.72 3.48 -2.11
N HIS A 510 -19.56 2.18 -1.93
CA HIS A 510 -19.03 1.58 -0.70
C HIS A 510 -19.76 2.10 0.55
N THR A 511 -19.03 2.75 1.46
CA THR A 511 -19.60 3.38 2.65
C THR A 511 -20.11 4.80 2.39
N VAL A 512 -19.67 5.45 1.30
CA VAL A 512 -20.06 6.83 0.96
C VAL A 512 -21.50 6.85 0.48
N LYS A 513 -22.32 7.64 1.15
CA LYS A 513 -23.75 7.87 0.82
C LYS A 513 -23.86 8.89 -0.30
N PRO A 514 -25.03 8.97 -0.98
CA PRO A 514 -25.22 10.04 -1.96
C PRO A 514 -24.96 11.39 -1.32
N LEU A 515 -24.08 12.19 -1.94
CA LEU A 515 -23.70 13.50 -1.43
C LEU A 515 -23.31 14.46 -2.56
N GLU A 516 -23.28 15.72 -2.20
CA GLU A 516 -22.74 16.82 -3.00
C GLU A 516 -21.53 17.40 -2.28
N LEU A 517 -20.47 17.69 -3.03
CA LEU A 517 -19.22 18.26 -2.55
C LEU A 517 -18.89 19.52 -3.33
N GLU A 518 -18.66 20.63 -2.63
CA GLU A 518 -18.12 21.85 -3.21
C GLU A 518 -16.72 22.14 -2.68
N LEU A 519 -15.78 22.46 -3.56
CA LEU A 519 -14.41 22.81 -3.22
C LEU A 519 -14.00 24.12 -3.88
N PRO A 520 -13.33 25.03 -3.17
CA PRO A 520 -12.85 26.28 -3.75
C PRO A 520 -11.63 26.05 -4.65
N LYS A 521 -11.59 26.69 -5.84
CA LYS A 521 -10.42 26.69 -6.73
C LYS A 521 -9.32 27.60 -6.19
N GLY A 522 -8.05 27.25 -6.47
CA GLY A 522 -6.89 28.06 -6.09
C GLY A 522 -6.68 28.17 -4.58
N ARG A 523 -7.11 27.18 -3.81
CA ARG A 523 -7.04 27.14 -2.35
C ARG A 523 -6.49 25.81 -1.86
N LEU A 524 -6.07 25.77 -0.59
CA LEU A 524 -5.78 24.55 0.15
C LEU A 524 -7.07 24.03 0.77
N THR A 525 -7.58 22.93 0.24
CA THR A 525 -8.68 22.19 0.85
C THR A 525 -8.14 20.93 1.52
N VAL A 526 -8.50 20.71 2.78
CA VAL A 526 -8.17 19.45 3.49
C VAL A 526 -9.46 18.64 3.71
N VAL A 527 -9.41 17.38 3.33
CA VAL A 527 -10.48 16.41 3.56
C VAL A 527 -10.05 15.50 4.71
N THR A 528 -10.77 15.58 5.81
CA THR A 528 -10.45 14.91 7.07
C THR A 528 -11.63 14.08 7.58
N GLY A 529 -11.49 13.48 8.75
CA GLY A 529 -12.51 12.66 9.41
C GLY A 529 -11.95 11.33 9.91
N VAL A 530 -12.71 10.64 10.73
CA VAL A 530 -12.29 9.37 11.35
C VAL A 530 -11.91 8.29 10.33
N SER A 531 -11.13 7.29 10.76
CA SER A 531 -10.76 6.17 9.90
C SER A 531 -12.01 5.43 9.41
N GLY A 532 -12.04 5.09 8.10
CA GLY A 532 -13.18 4.41 7.48
C GLY A 532 -14.41 5.29 7.20
N SER A 533 -14.33 6.62 7.36
CA SER A 533 -15.43 7.56 7.05
C SER A 533 -15.68 7.76 5.55
N GLY A 534 -14.82 7.24 4.67
CA GLY A 534 -15.00 7.31 3.22
C GLY A 534 -14.21 8.39 2.50
N LYS A 535 -13.23 9.04 3.14
CA LYS A 535 -12.37 10.09 2.54
C LYS A 535 -11.71 9.66 1.24
N THR A 536 -10.99 8.55 1.27
CA THR A 536 -10.28 7.99 0.11
C THR A 536 -11.26 7.67 -1.02
N THR A 537 -12.41 7.06 -0.72
CA THR A 537 -13.46 6.77 -1.70
C THR A 537 -14.02 8.04 -2.34
N LEU A 538 -14.31 9.06 -1.54
CA LEU A 538 -14.83 10.34 -2.05
C LEU A 538 -13.82 11.05 -2.96
N ILE A 539 -12.55 11.08 -2.57
CA ILE A 539 -11.54 11.82 -3.32
C ILE A 539 -10.90 10.97 -4.42
N LEU A 540 -10.35 9.79 -4.08
CA LEU A 540 -9.55 9.01 -5.05
C LEU A 540 -10.41 8.16 -5.99
N GLU A 541 -11.60 7.70 -5.56
CA GLU A 541 -12.45 6.87 -6.40
C GLU A 541 -13.58 7.68 -7.07
N SER A 542 -13.90 8.90 -6.58
CA SER A 542 -14.97 9.72 -7.13
C SER A 542 -14.45 11.02 -7.75
N LEU A 543 -13.86 11.94 -6.97
CA LEU A 543 -13.45 13.27 -7.44
C LEU A 543 -12.34 13.18 -8.50
N VAL A 544 -11.26 12.48 -8.23
CA VAL A 544 -10.10 12.39 -9.13
C VAL A 544 -10.49 11.75 -10.47
N PRO A 545 -11.15 10.58 -10.54
CA PRO A 545 -11.57 9.99 -11.81
C PRO A 545 -12.60 10.84 -12.56
N ALA A 546 -13.51 11.52 -11.84
CA ALA A 546 -14.50 12.41 -12.46
C ALA A 546 -13.84 13.62 -13.13
N LEU A 547 -12.89 14.28 -12.46
CA LEU A 547 -12.13 15.37 -13.02
C LEU A 547 -11.24 14.92 -14.20
N GLN A 548 -10.59 13.76 -14.08
CA GLN A 548 -9.81 13.18 -15.18
C GLN A 548 -10.69 12.86 -16.39
N ALA A 549 -11.87 12.29 -16.18
CA ALA A 549 -12.83 12.00 -17.24
C ALA A 549 -13.26 13.29 -17.95
N LYS A 550 -13.54 14.38 -17.19
CA LYS A 550 -13.89 15.68 -17.75
C LYS A 550 -12.74 16.27 -18.58
N VAL A 551 -11.50 16.26 -18.07
CA VAL A 551 -10.31 16.77 -18.78
C VAL A 551 -10.04 15.99 -20.06
N ASN A 552 -10.19 14.65 -20.02
CA ASN A 552 -9.91 13.78 -21.17
C ASN A 552 -11.11 13.57 -22.11
N GLY A 553 -12.30 14.10 -21.78
CA GLY A 553 -13.51 13.90 -22.57
C GLY A 553 -14.04 12.47 -22.58
N THR A 554 -13.76 11.70 -21.50
CA THR A 554 -14.21 10.29 -21.34
C THR A 554 -15.48 10.22 -20.47
N ALA A 555 -16.11 9.05 -20.42
CA ALA A 555 -17.30 8.82 -19.59
C ALA A 555 -16.98 8.97 -18.09
N LEU A 556 -17.91 9.57 -17.34
CA LEU A 556 -17.81 9.65 -15.87
C LEU A 556 -17.93 8.26 -15.25
N PRO A 557 -17.31 8.05 -14.05
CA PRO A 557 -17.54 6.85 -13.26
C PRO A 557 -19.05 6.64 -12.99
N ALA A 558 -19.52 5.38 -13.02
CA ALA A 558 -20.94 5.04 -12.94
C ALA A 558 -21.69 5.61 -11.72
N HIS A 559 -20.98 5.82 -10.60
CA HIS A 559 -21.53 6.39 -9.38
C HIS A 559 -21.47 7.92 -9.31
N VAL A 560 -20.78 8.57 -10.24
CA VAL A 560 -20.72 10.03 -10.34
C VAL A 560 -21.87 10.53 -11.21
N LYS A 561 -22.76 11.35 -10.62
CA LYS A 561 -23.89 11.95 -11.33
C LYS A 561 -23.48 13.14 -12.19
N SER A 562 -22.67 14.04 -11.62
CA SER A 562 -22.15 15.20 -12.30
C SER A 562 -20.85 15.69 -11.69
N VAL A 563 -20.02 16.34 -12.50
CA VAL A 563 -18.87 17.11 -12.07
C VAL A 563 -18.82 18.43 -12.83
N GLU A 564 -18.87 19.53 -12.08
CA GLU A 564 -18.75 20.88 -12.61
C GLU A 564 -17.42 21.46 -12.13
N ALA A 565 -16.58 21.84 -13.05
CA ALA A 565 -15.29 22.44 -12.76
C ALA A 565 -14.84 23.20 -14.00
N GLU A 566 -14.78 24.52 -13.89
CA GLU A 566 -14.35 25.40 -14.98
C GLU A 566 -12.81 25.46 -15.01
N GLU A 567 -12.24 25.55 -16.22
CA GLU A 567 -10.82 25.82 -16.43
C GLU A 567 -9.85 24.87 -15.67
N ILE A 568 -10.14 23.56 -15.63
CA ILE A 568 -9.17 22.58 -15.13
C ILE A 568 -8.47 21.94 -16.32
N ALA A 569 -7.14 22.15 -16.38
CA ALA A 569 -6.28 21.61 -17.43
C ALA A 569 -5.71 20.22 -17.09
N GLN A 570 -5.43 19.94 -15.83
CA GLN A 570 -4.77 18.72 -15.41
C GLN A 570 -5.18 18.31 -13.98
N VAL A 571 -5.21 17.01 -13.73
CA VAL A 571 -5.40 16.44 -12.37
C VAL A 571 -4.21 15.55 -12.05
N LYS A 572 -3.53 15.84 -10.96
CA LYS A 572 -2.30 15.17 -10.53
C LYS A 572 -2.50 14.55 -9.15
N LEU A 573 -2.42 13.23 -9.09
CA LEU A 573 -2.50 12.47 -7.84
C LEU A 573 -1.08 12.20 -7.32
N ILE A 574 -0.83 12.59 -6.08
CA ILE A 574 0.43 12.38 -5.34
C ILE A 574 0.09 11.50 -4.13
N ASP A 575 0.26 10.22 -4.28
CA ASP A 575 -0.01 9.21 -3.26
C ASP A 575 1.26 8.49 -2.80
N ALA A 576 1.16 7.72 -1.71
CA ALA A 576 2.27 6.96 -1.14
C ALA A 576 2.57 5.64 -1.87
N THR A 577 1.97 5.38 -3.06
CA THR A 577 2.28 4.16 -3.81
C THR A 577 3.77 4.13 -4.20
N PRO A 578 4.44 2.97 -4.13
CA PRO A 578 5.85 2.86 -4.47
C PRO A 578 6.15 3.40 -5.85
N ILE A 579 7.25 4.13 -5.97
CA ILE A 579 7.75 4.65 -7.24
C ILE A 579 8.68 3.60 -7.83
N GLY A 580 8.30 3.05 -8.99
CA GLY A 580 9.12 2.05 -9.67
C GLY A 580 9.13 0.69 -8.95
N ILE A 581 8.99 -0.38 -9.73
CA ILE A 581 9.02 -1.77 -9.22
C ILE A 581 10.44 -2.34 -9.37
N ASN A 582 11.37 -1.56 -9.98
CA ASN A 582 12.66 -2.05 -10.43
C ASN A 582 13.79 -1.32 -9.70
N VAL A 583 14.75 -2.06 -9.18
CA VAL A 583 16.03 -1.57 -8.62
C VAL A 583 16.82 -0.64 -9.57
N ARG A 584 16.47 -0.60 -10.84
CA ARG A 584 17.05 0.29 -11.84
C ARG A 584 16.50 1.72 -11.81
N SER A 585 15.41 1.98 -11.08
CA SER A 585 14.88 3.32 -10.87
C SER A 585 15.58 3.96 -9.68
N THR A 586 16.15 5.14 -9.87
CA THR A 586 16.86 5.91 -8.84
C THR A 586 16.25 7.29 -8.67
N VAL A 587 16.56 7.98 -7.57
CA VAL A 587 16.18 9.38 -7.33
C VAL A 587 16.55 10.25 -8.54
N ALA A 588 17.76 10.13 -9.04
CA ALA A 588 18.23 10.92 -10.20
C ALA A 588 17.44 10.62 -11.48
N THR A 589 17.09 9.36 -11.75
CA THR A 589 16.31 9.00 -12.94
C THR A 589 14.87 9.47 -12.85
N TYR A 590 14.25 9.32 -11.69
CA TYR A 590 12.85 9.72 -11.49
C TYR A 590 12.69 11.25 -11.53
N ALA A 591 13.62 12.00 -10.91
CA ALA A 591 13.64 13.46 -10.97
C ALA A 591 14.16 14.02 -12.32
N ASN A 592 14.44 13.16 -13.29
CA ASN A 592 15.02 13.49 -14.60
C ASN A 592 16.39 14.23 -14.52
N VAL A 593 17.10 14.12 -13.42
CA VAL A 593 18.45 14.69 -13.23
C VAL A 593 19.47 13.89 -14.04
N HIS A 594 19.36 12.56 -14.02
CA HIS A 594 20.27 11.65 -14.70
C HIS A 594 20.34 11.91 -16.22
N ASP A 595 19.21 12.19 -16.86
CA ASP A 595 19.19 12.49 -18.31
C ASP A 595 19.94 13.77 -18.67
N GLU A 596 19.86 14.79 -17.81
CA GLU A 596 20.62 16.03 -18.02
C GLU A 596 22.10 15.82 -17.72
N LEU A 597 22.46 15.05 -16.71
CA LEU A 597 23.86 14.68 -16.44
C LEU A 597 24.48 13.92 -17.63
N ARG A 598 23.78 12.94 -18.20
CA ARG A 598 24.27 12.22 -19.40
C ARG A 598 24.58 13.14 -20.55
N LYS A 599 23.74 14.17 -20.77
CA LYS A 599 24.00 15.20 -21.83
C LYS A 599 25.21 16.06 -21.52
N LEU A 600 25.47 16.35 -20.24
CA LEU A 600 26.65 17.12 -19.82
C LEU A 600 27.94 16.30 -19.98
N PHE A 601 27.94 15.04 -19.49
CA PHE A 601 29.10 14.16 -19.64
C PHE A 601 29.44 13.91 -21.09
N ALA A 602 28.46 13.73 -21.98
CA ALA A 602 28.73 13.58 -23.44
C ALA A 602 29.38 14.79 -24.09
N LYS A 603 29.38 15.96 -23.44
CA LYS A 603 30.03 17.19 -23.95
C LYS A 603 31.46 17.37 -23.47
N THR A 604 31.91 16.59 -22.48
CA THR A 604 33.28 16.65 -21.95
C THR A 604 34.30 16.27 -23.04
N GLN A 605 35.54 16.71 -22.87
CA GLN A 605 36.61 16.36 -23.82
C GLN A 605 36.91 14.86 -23.78
N ASP A 606 36.99 14.27 -22.58
CA ASP A 606 37.21 12.82 -22.41
C ASP A 606 36.17 11.98 -23.16
N ALA A 607 34.86 12.36 -23.07
CA ALA A 607 33.80 11.66 -23.77
C ALA A 607 33.94 11.76 -25.29
N LYS A 608 34.33 12.92 -25.82
CA LYS A 608 34.56 13.14 -27.26
C LYS A 608 35.73 12.33 -27.77
N ASP A 609 36.83 12.28 -27.03
CA ASP A 609 38.03 11.56 -27.40
C ASP A 609 37.80 10.04 -27.48
N HIS A 610 36.88 9.52 -26.65
CA HIS A 610 36.46 8.13 -26.67
C HIS A 610 35.20 7.85 -27.52
N GLY A 611 34.61 8.87 -28.13
CA GLY A 611 33.40 8.76 -28.96
C GLY A 611 32.14 8.41 -28.22
N TYR A 612 32.06 8.70 -26.89
CA TYR A 612 30.88 8.42 -26.07
C TYR A 612 29.77 9.45 -26.27
N LYS A 613 28.53 8.95 -26.39
CA LYS A 613 27.31 9.75 -26.52
C LYS A 613 26.51 9.70 -25.23
N ALA A 614 25.51 10.58 -25.08
CA ALA A 614 24.65 10.63 -23.91
C ALA A 614 23.95 9.27 -23.57
N GLY A 615 23.66 8.45 -24.60
CA GLY A 615 23.13 7.10 -24.43
C GLY A 615 24.07 6.13 -23.71
N ASP A 616 25.38 6.29 -23.94
CA ASP A 616 26.41 5.40 -23.41
C ASP A 616 26.56 5.52 -21.87
N PHE A 617 26.21 6.68 -21.32
CA PHE A 617 26.16 6.93 -19.86
C PHE A 617 24.89 6.43 -19.16
N SER A 618 24.01 5.72 -19.85
CA SER A 618 22.86 5.07 -19.21
C SER A 618 23.30 3.75 -18.56
N TYR A 619 23.18 3.64 -17.24
CA TYR A 619 23.44 2.35 -16.57
C TYR A 619 22.38 1.29 -16.88
N ASN A 620 21.24 1.64 -17.52
CA ASN A 620 20.22 0.66 -17.94
C ASN A 620 20.53 0.02 -19.30
N THR A 621 21.03 0.80 -20.26
CA THR A 621 21.18 0.36 -21.65
C THR A 621 22.49 0.80 -22.30
N GLY A 622 23.29 1.65 -21.63
CA GLY A 622 24.50 2.23 -22.17
C GLY A 622 25.72 1.31 -22.14
N LYS A 623 26.73 1.65 -22.94
CA LYS A 623 27.99 0.88 -23.04
C LYS A 623 28.85 0.97 -21.77
N LEU A 624 28.70 2.08 -21.01
CA LEU A 624 29.47 2.36 -19.80
C LEU A 624 28.83 1.78 -18.52
N ARG A 625 27.80 0.93 -18.64
CA ARG A 625 27.23 0.19 -17.50
C ARG A 625 28.20 -0.90 -17.05
N CYS A 626 28.14 -1.25 -15.78
CA CYS A 626 28.93 -2.36 -15.24
C CYS A 626 28.51 -3.70 -15.91
N PRO A 627 29.45 -4.43 -16.54
CA PRO A 627 29.13 -5.67 -17.24
C PRO A 627 28.76 -6.81 -16.28
N THR A 628 29.25 -6.80 -15.03
CA THR A 628 29.06 -7.86 -14.05
C THR A 628 27.65 -7.83 -13.44
N CYS A 629 27.15 -6.67 -13.05
CA CYS A 629 25.80 -6.54 -12.51
C CYS A 629 24.78 -6.02 -13.54
N ASP A 630 25.16 -5.83 -14.78
CA ASP A 630 24.33 -5.28 -15.85
C ASP A 630 23.64 -3.96 -15.47
N GLY A 631 24.35 -3.14 -14.66
CA GLY A 631 23.87 -1.82 -14.21
C GLY A 631 22.88 -1.82 -13.05
N THR A 632 22.66 -2.95 -12.35
CA THR A 632 21.84 -3.01 -11.14
C THR A 632 22.57 -2.50 -9.90
N GLY A 633 23.92 -2.55 -9.89
CA GLY A 633 24.74 -2.22 -8.73
C GLY A 633 24.85 -3.34 -7.70
N VAL A 634 23.95 -4.32 -7.76
CA VAL A 634 23.87 -5.47 -6.84
C VAL A 634 23.90 -6.78 -7.60
N ILE A 635 24.30 -7.85 -6.94
CA ILE A 635 24.18 -9.23 -7.39
C ILE A 635 23.25 -9.96 -6.44
N SER A 636 22.16 -10.49 -6.98
CA SER A 636 21.26 -11.37 -6.23
C SER A 636 21.85 -12.78 -6.21
N LEU A 637 22.10 -13.29 -5.03
CA LEU A 637 22.54 -14.66 -4.81
C LEU A 637 21.31 -15.50 -4.48
N ASP A 638 20.88 -16.33 -5.44
CA ASP A 638 19.87 -17.38 -5.19
C ASP A 638 20.53 -18.46 -4.32
N VAL A 639 20.30 -18.38 -3.03
CA VAL A 639 20.72 -19.41 -2.09
C VAL A 639 19.52 -20.30 -1.84
N GLN A 640 19.51 -21.50 -2.42
CA GLN A 640 18.43 -22.49 -2.24
C GLN A 640 17.95 -22.52 -0.79
N PHE A 641 16.65 -22.25 -0.56
CA PHE A 641 15.96 -22.22 0.74
C PHE A 641 16.25 -21.02 1.65
N LEU A 642 16.93 -19.96 1.17
CA LEU A 642 17.01 -18.65 1.84
C LEU A 642 16.35 -17.57 0.95
N PRO A 643 15.92 -16.45 1.53
CA PRO A 643 15.59 -15.28 0.71
C PRO A 643 16.80 -14.87 -0.13
N ASP A 644 16.55 -14.40 -1.35
CA ASP A 644 17.61 -13.89 -2.20
C ASP A 644 18.44 -12.85 -1.43
N VAL A 645 19.75 -13.09 -1.35
CA VAL A 645 20.69 -12.16 -0.69
C VAL A 645 21.26 -11.25 -1.75
N GLU A 646 20.92 -9.97 -1.67
CA GLU A 646 21.54 -8.94 -2.52
C GLU A 646 22.85 -8.46 -1.90
N VAL A 647 23.93 -8.57 -2.66
CA VAL A 647 25.25 -8.04 -2.26
C VAL A 647 25.71 -6.97 -3.26
N PRO A 648 26.38 -5.90 -2.80
CA PRO A 648 26.98 -4.93 -3.71
C PRO A 648 27.86 -5.61 -4.74
N CYS A 649 27.77 -5.22 -5.99
CA CYS A 649 28.56 -5.80 -7.07
C CYS A 649 30.07 -5.62 -6.77
N PRO A 650 30.88 -6.68 -6.76
CA PRO A 650 32.30 -6.59 -6.41
C PRO A 650 33.12 -5.77 -7.41
N ASP A 651 32.69 -5.67 -8.66
CA ASP A 651 33.41 -4.93 -9.70
C ASP A 651 33.15 -3.42 -9.67
N CYS A 652 31.89 -3.01 -9.46
CA CYS A 652 31.52 -1.60 -9.44
C CYS A 652 31.27 -1.03 -8.03
N GLY A 653 31.30 -1.87 -7.01
CA GLY A 653 31.07 -1.45 -5.62
C GLY A 653 29.69 -0.83 -5.37
N GLY A 654 28.68 -1.14 -6.22
CA GLY A 654 27.34 -0.54 -6.14
C GLY A 654 27.12 0.64 -7.11
N SER A 655 28.17 1.21 -7.72
CA SER A 655 28.08 2.41 -8.55
C SER A 655 27.32 2.23 -9.87
N ARG A 656 27.04 1.00 -10.29
CA ARG A 656 26.33 0.64 -11.54
C ARG A 656 27.11 0.86 -12.83
N TYR A 657 28.28 1.50 -12.76
CA TYR A 657 29.10 1.89 -13.90
C TYR A 657 30.37 1.04 -14.04
N SER A 658 30.86 0.92 -15.28
CA SER A 658 32.12 0.29 -15.55
C SER A 658 33.30 1.20 -15.17
N ARG A 659 34.50 0.62 -15.10
CA ARG A 659 35.74 1.40 -14.82
C ARG A 659 36.04 2.46 -15.87
N GLU A 660 35.66 2.25 -17.13
CA GLU A 660 35.82 3.22 -18.21
C GLU A 660 34.95 4.46 -17.97
N ALA A 661 33.78 4.32 -17.36
CA ALA A 661 32.96 5.46 -17.00
C ALA A 661 33.62 6.37 -15.96
N ALA A 662 34.44 5.82 -15.07
CA ALA A 662 35.16 6.58 -14.06
C ALA A 662 36.28 7.45 -14.64
N ALA A 663 36.76 7.14 -15.85
CA ALA A 663 37.79 7.92 -16.55
C ALA A 663 37.21 9.22 -17.14
N VAL A 664 35.90 9.26 -17.42
CA VAL A 664 35.26 10.47 -17.98
C VAL A 664 34.89 11.38 -16.82
N LYS A 665 35.46 12.60 -16.81
CA LYS A 665 35.30 13.56 -15.73
C LYS A 665 34.57 14.81 -16.17
N LEU A 666 33.66 15.27 -15.33
CA LEU A 666 33.00 16.58 -15.39
C LEU A 666 33.64 17.48 -14.33
N LEU A 667 33.96 18.71 -14.66
CA LEU A 667 34.45 19.68 -13.67
C LEU A 667 33.24 20.24 -12.89
N THR A 668 33.33 20.16 -11.57
CA THR A 668 32.36 20.81 -10.68
C THR A 668 32.50 22.32 -10.72
N ALA A 669 31.56 23.05 -10.12
CA ALA A 669 31.65 24.49 -9.94
C ALA A 669 32.90 24.92 -9.14
N ASN A 670 33.44 24.04 -8.30
CA ASN A 670 34.66 24.27 -7.52
C ASN A 670 35.94 23.84 -8.29
N GLY A 671 35.82 23.37 -9.53
CA GLY A 671 36.93 22.92 -10.37
C GLY A 671 37.40 21.50 -10.08
N GLU A 672 36.72 20.73 -9.24
CA GLU A 672 37.07 19.34 -8.95
C GLU A 672 36.53 18.40 -10.05
N PRO A 673 37.34 17.44 -10.54
CA PRO A 673 36.90 16.47 -11.52
C PRO A 673 36.10 15.33 -10.88
N VAL A 674 34.84 15.14 -11.27
CA VAL A 674 33.96 14.09 -10.80
C VAL A 674 33.48 13.21 -11.95
N SER A 675 33.34 11.90 -11.72
CA SER A 675 32.71 10.96 -12.63
C SER A 675 31.19 10.91 -12.45
N MET A 676 30.52 10.24 -13.39
CA MET A 676 29.09 9.97 -13.25
C MET A 676 28.79 9.15 -11.97
N ALA A 677 29.63 8.16 -11.66
CA ALA A 677 29.52 7.37 -10.45
C ALA A 677 29.64 8.22 -9.18
N ASP A 678 30.66 9.11 -9.13
CA ASP A 678 30.84 10.01 -7.99
C ASP A 678 29.63 10.92 -7.77
N LEU A 679 29.01 11.44 -8.84
CA LEU A 679 27.80 12.25 -8.72
C LEU A 679 26.58 11.43 -8.26
N MET A 680 26.46 10.18 -8.70
CA MET A 680 25.35 9.32 -8.26
C MET A 680 25.46 8.95 -6.77
N ASP A 681 26.65 8.92 -6.20
CA ASP A 681 26.90 8.68 -4.78
C ASP A 681 26.74 9.95 -3.90
N MET A 682 26.66 11.14 -4.50
CA MET A 682 26.42 12.38 -3.78
C MET A 682 24.96 12.47 -3.34
N ASP A 683 24.74 13.05 -2.16
CA ASP A 683 23.41 13.53 -1.79
C ASP A 683 22.98 14.74 -2.65
N VAL A 684 21.69 15.00 -2.73
CA VAL A 684 21.11 16.08 -3.54
C VAL A 684 21.69 17.45 -3.19
N SER A 685 21.97 17.72 -1.91
CA SER A 685 22.52 19.01 -1.46
C SER A 685 23.97 19.22 -1.95
N THR A 686 24.79 18.19 -1.81
CA THR A 686 26.19 18.17 -2.30
C THR A 686 26.25 18.24 -3.84
N ALA A 687 25.39 17.46 -4.51
CA ALA A 687 25.30 17.50 -5.97
C ALA A 687 24.80 18.85 -6.50
N LEU A 688 23.93 19.55 -5.75
CA LEU A 688 23.47 20.90 -6.08
C LEU A 688 24.62 21.91 -6.08
N GLU A 689 25.54 21.82 -5.12
CA GLU A 689 26.75 22.64 -5.04
C GLU A 689 27.72 22.29 -6.15
N ALA A 690 27.98 20.99 -6.38
CA ALA A 690 28.87 20.50 -7.42
C ALA A 690 28.43 20.92 -8.83
N CYS A 691 27.11 20.93 -9.09
CA CYS A 691 26.51 21.25 -10.38
C CYS A 691 25.95 22.69 -10.45
N ALA A 692 26.44 23.63 -9.63
CA ALA A 692 25.91 25.01 -9.55
C ALA A 692 25.89 25.74 -10.89
N ASP A 693 26.85 25.48 -11.77
CA ASP A 693 26.95 26.07 -13.11
C ASP A 693 26.04 25.40 -14.14
N CYS A 694 25.47 24.25 -13.83
CA CYS A 694 24.61 23.45 -14.72
C CYS A 694 23.13 23.82 -14.55
N LYS A 695 22.64 24.86 -15.21
CA LYS A 695 21.33 25.48 -15.01
C LYS A 695 20.17 24.48 -14.85
N LEU A 696 19.99 23.51 -15.74
CA LEU A 696 18.88 22.55 -15.70
C LEU A 696 19.02 21.54 -14.56
N VAL A 697 20.23 21.03 -14.32
CA VAL A 697 20.52 20.12 -13.21
C VAL A 697 20.27 20.84 -11.90
N ARG A 698 20.81 22.05 -11.74
CA ARG A 698 20.62 22.90 -10.56
C ARG A 698 19.16 23.14 -10.25
N GLN A 699 18.34 23.49 -11.25
CA GLN A 699 16.90 23.72 -11.04
C GLN A 699 16.19 22.48 -10.49
N ARG A 700 16.49 21.30 -11.02
CA ARG A 700 15.87 20.04 -10.57
C ARG A 700 16.33 19.64 -9.17
N LEU A 701 17.63 19.77 -8.88
CA LEU A 701 18.18 19.49 -7.57
C LEU A 701 17.67 20.49 -6.51
N GLN A 702 17.50 21.76 -6.89
CA GLN A 702 16.93 22.78 -6.01
C GLN A 702 15.49 22.43 -5.60
N VAL A 703 14.67 21.94 -6.51
CA VAL A 703 13.30 21.47 -6.20
C VAL A 703 13.33 20.31 -5.21
N LEU A 704 14.22 19.33 -5.40
CA LEU A 704 14.38 18.22 -4.44
C LEU A 704 14.78 18.71 -3.06
N LYS A 705 15.73 19.64 -2.97
CA LYS A 705 16.16 20.25 -1.71
C LYS A 705 15.03 21.02 -1.03
N GLU A 706 14.26 21.81 -1.78
CA GLU A 706 13.09 22.56 -1.27
C GLU A 706 11.97 21.66 -0.75
N LEU A 707 11.89 20.43 -1.26
CA LEU A 707 10.96 19.40 -0.77
C LEU A 707 11.51 18.60 0.42
N GLY A 708 12.65 19.02 1.01
CA GLY A 708 13.26 18.33 2.13
C GLY A 708 13.90 16.97 1.76
N LEU A 709 14.23 16.74 0.47
CA LEU A 709 14.90 15.55 -0.02
C LEU A 709 16.42 15.76 -0.24
N GLY A 710 16.98 16.81 0.35
CA GLY A 710 18.38 17.19 0.16
C GLY A 710 19.40 16.14 0.63
N TYR A 711 19.01 15.24 1.48
CA TYR A 711 19.84 14.17 2.06
C TYR A 711 19.85 12.88 1.25
N LEU A 712 18.89 12.67 0.34
CA LEU A 712 18.84 11.46 -0.49
C LEU A 712 20.00 11.44 -1.47
N THR A 713 20.63 10.29 -1.67
CA THR A 713 21.64 10.13 -2.71
C THR A 713 21.00 10.05 -4.09
N LEU A 714 21.67 10.59 -5.11
CA LEU A 714 21.16 10.55 -6.48
C LEU A 714 20.97 9.13 -7.00
N GLY A 715 21.84 8.20 -6.58
CA GLY A 715 21.84 6.80 -6.95
C GLY A 715 20.91 5.93 -6.09
N GLU A 716 20.27 6.49 -5.07
CA GLU A 716 19.36 5.73 -4.20
C GLU A 716 18.18 5.15 -4.97
N GLU A 717 17.87 3.89 -4.69
CA GLU A 717 16.83 3.14 -5.38
C GLU A 717 15.44 3.63 -4.96
N THR A 718 14.55 3.86 -5.90
CA THR A 718 13.20 4.34 -5.56
C THR A 718 12.35 3.35 -4.76
N PRO A 719 12.52 2.01 -4.86
CA PRO A 719 11.81 1.07 -4.00
C PRO A 719 12.24 1.12 -2.51
N SER A 720 13.45 1.63 -2.20
CA SER A 720 13.95 1.74 -0.82
C SER A 720 13.41 2.97 -0.08
N LEU A 721 12.81 3.92 -0.80
CA LEU A 721 12.29 5.16 -0.23
C LEU A 721 11.09 4.93 0.69
N SER A 722 11.02 5.70 1.77
CA SER A 722 9.84 5.76 2.63
C SER A 722 8.62 6.31 1.87
N GLY A 723 7.41 6.16 2.45
CA GLY A 723 6.18 6.68 1.84
C GLY A 723 6.21 8.15 1.53
N GLY A 724 6.62 8.95 2.51
CA GLY A 724 6.71 10.39 2.37
C GLY A 724 7.80 10.83 1.41
N GLU A 725 8.96 10.15 1.37
CA GLU A 725 10.03 10.42 0.39
C GLU A 725 9.56 10.15 -1.04
N ALA A 726 8.88 9.03 -1.26
CA ALA A 726 8.31 8.67 -2.56
C ALA A 726 7.28 9.71 -3.03
N GLN A 727 6.37 10.17 -2.16
CA GLN A 727 5.40 11.22 -2.47
C GLN A 727 6.09 12.54 -2.84
N ARG A 728 7.06 12.98 -2.03
CA ARG A 728 7.80 14.22 -2.30
C ARG A 728 8.61 14.14 -3.60
N LEU A 729 9.15 12.96 -3.92
CA LEU A 729 9.85 12.73 -5.19
C LEU A 729 8.87 12.75 -6.40
N LYS A 730 7.64 12.19 -6.25
CA LYS A 730 6.57 12.34 -7.25
C LYS A 730 6.25 13.83 -7.48
N LEU A 731 6.07 14.57 -6.41
CA LEU A 731 5.81 16.00 -6.47
C LEU A 731 6.95 16.76 -7.18
N ALA A 732 8.21 16.45 -6.87
CA ALA A 732 9.36 17.05 -7.52
C ALA A 732 9.31 16.90 -9.04
N SER A 733 8.89 15.73 -9.54
CA SER A 733 8.77 15.46 -10.98
C SER A 733 7.68 16.29 -11.67
N GLU A 734 6.69 16.77 -10.92
CA GLU A 734 5.57 17.57 -11.43
C GLU A 734 5.78 19.09 -11.27
N MET A 735 6.64 19.53 -10.34
CA MET A 735 6.86 20.96 -10.08
C MET A 735 7.51 21.74 -11.22
N GLY A 736 8.15 21.07 -12.18
CA GLY A 736 8.75 21.69 -13.37
C GLY A 736 7.79 21.92 -14.55
N LYS A 737 6.50 21.52 -14.42
CA LYS A 737 5.49 21.60 -15.48
C LYS A 737 4.50 22.74 -15.19
N GLY A 738 3.69 23.14 -16.19
CA GLY A 738 2.66 24.16 -15.98
C GLY A 738 1.74 23.79 -14.81
N GLN A 739 1.54 24.72 -13.87
CA GLN A 739 0.79 24.51 -12.64
C GLN A 739 -0.56 25.24 -12.63
N ALA A 740 -0.69 26.27 -13.46
CA ALA A 740 -1.94 27.00 -13.60
C ALA A 740 -3.09 26.06 -14.00
N ASP A 741 -4.25 26.24 -13.40
CA ASP A 741 -5.46 25.45 -13.63
C ASP A 741 -5.28 23.93 -13.41
N SER A 742 -4.29 23.53 -12.62
CA SER A 742 -4.05 22.15 -12.21
C SER A 742 -4.67 21.87 -10.85
N VAL A 743 -5.25 20.67 -10.67
CA VAL A 743 -5.67 20.15 -9.37
C VAL A 743 -4.64 19.15 -8.89
N PHE A 744 -3.97 19.46 -7.79
CA PHE A 744 -3.09 18.54 -7.09
C PHE A 744 -3.84 17.88 -5.95
N VAL A 745 -3.87 16.55 -5.94
CA VAL A 745 -4.49 15.75 -4.89
C VAL A 745 -3.41 14.99 -4.15
N PHE A 746 -3.35 15.15 -2.83
CA PHE A 746 -2.40 14.48 -1.95
C PHE A 746 -3.13 13.53 -1.01
N ASP A 747 -2.59 12.32 -0.85
CA ASP A 747 -3.12 11.31 0.05
C ASP A 747 -2.14 11.10 1.22
N GLU A 748 -2.50 11.62 2.39
CA GLU A 748 -1.73 11.58 3.65
C GLU A 748 -0.25 11.97 3.47
N PRO A 749 0.06 13.18 2.97
CA PRO A 749 1.43 13.58 2.64
C PRO A 749 2.33 13.85 3.86
N THR A 750 1.79 13.90 5.08
CA THR A 750 2.56 14.11 6.31
C THR A 750 3.12 12.81 6.91
N ILE A 751 2.82 11.66 6.31
CA ILE A 751 3.34 10.36 6.79
C ILE A 751 4.85 10.43 7.00
N GLY A 752 5.29 10.15 8.23
CA GLY A 752 6.71 10.12 8.60
C GLY A 752 7.40 11.48 8.65
N LEU A 753 6.66 12.58 8.73
CA LEU A 753 7.22 13.93 8.77
C LEU A 753 7.29 14.49 10.19
N HIS A 754 8.47 14.99 10.54
CA HIS A 754 8.65 15.84 11.74
C HIS A 754 7.90 17.18 11.55
N PRO A 755 7.41 17.87 12.60
CA PRO A 755 6.74 19.17 12.47
C PRO A 755 7.48 20.21 11.63
N LEU A 756 8.82 20.22 11.64
CA LEU A 756 9.64 21.07 10.78
C LEU A 756 9.51 20.70 9.29
N ASP A 757 9.38 19.42 8.97
CA ASP A 757 9.17 18.95 7.61
C ASP A 757 7.74 19.27 7.13
N VAL A 758 6.74 19.20 8.02
CA VAL A 758 5.34 19.63 7.76
C VAL A 758 5.31 21.11 7.37
N GLN A 759 6.06 21.94 8.06
CA GLN A 759 6.19 23.37 7.72
C GLN A 759 6.75 23.57 6.30
N THR A 760 7.76 22.80 5.93
CA THR A 760 8.33 22.81 4.58
C THR A 760 7.28 22.43 3.53
N LEU A 761 6.49 21.40 3.81
CA LEU A 761 5.41 20.93 2.93
C LEU A 761 4.31 21.99 2.74
N LEU A 762 3.90 22.66 3.81
CA LEU A 762 2.94 23.78 3.74
C LEU A 762 3.47 24.93 2.88
N GLY A 763 4.77 25.22 2.95
CA GLY A 763 5.42 26.19 2.06
C GLY A 763 5.34 25.79 0.58
N VAL A 764 5.44 24.50 0.28
CA VAL A 764 5.27 23.99 -1.08
C VAL A 764 3.82 24.11 -1.55
N PHE A 765 2.85 23.78 -0.72
CA PHE A 765 1.41 23.99 -1.05
C PHE A 765 1.14 25.46 -1.35
N GLN A 766 1.70 26.37 -0.56
CA GLN A 766 1.56 27.81 -0.81
C GLN A 766 2.17 28.23 -2.16
N LYS A 767 3.32 27.66 -2.56
CA LYS A 767 3.91 27.92 -3.89
C LYS A 767 3.04 27.40 -5.02
N LEU A 768 2.46 26.19 -4.89
CA LEU A 768 1.54 25.64 -5.88
C LEU A 768 0.32 26.53 -6.08
N ILE A 769 -0.31 26.96 -4.98
CA ILE A 769 -1.47 27.86 -4.99
C ILE A 769 -1.09 29.22 -5.60
N GLY A 770 0.05 29.78 -5.22
CA GLY A 770 0.57 31.04 -5.79
C GLY A 770 0.82 30.96 -7.31
N ASN A 771 1.04 29.76 -7.85
CA ASN A 771 1.18 29.50 -9.29
C ASN A 771 -0.15 29.13 -9.98
N GLY A 772 -1.31 29.29 -9.31
CA GLY A 772 -2.64 29.07 -9.85
C GLY A 772 -3.16 27.64 -9.76
N ALA A 773 -2.55 26.79 -8.92
CA ALA A 773 -3.04 25.44 -8.69
C ALA A 773 -4.09 25.39 -7.57
N THR A 774 -5.00 24.41 -7.65
CA THR A 774 -5.87 23.99 -6.56
C THR A 774 -5.22 22.81 -5.84
N VAL A 775 -5.16 22.84 -4.51
CA VAL A 775 -4.55 21.79 -3.69
C VAL A 775 -5.62 21.13 -2.83
N VAL A 776 -5.81 19.82 -2.99
CA VAL A 776 -6.73 19.00 -2.19
C VAL A 776 -5.89 17.95 -1.45
N VAL A 777 -6.03 17.88 -0.13
CA VAL A 777 -5.24 16.98 0.72
C VAL A 777 -6.16 16.13 1.57
N ILE A 778 -5.97 14.81 1.55
CA ILE A 778 -6.57 13.91 2.53
C ILE A 778 -5.61 13.86 3.70
N GLU A 779 -6.03 14.25 4.91
CA GLU A 779 -5.12 14.38 6.04
C GLU A 779 -5.76 14.18 7.40
N HIS A 780 -4.91 13.77 8.36
CA HIS A 780 -5.20 13.64 9.79
C HIS A 780 -4.33 14.53 10.67
N ASP A 781 -3.21 15.02 10.12
CA ASP A 781 -2.28 15.91 10.83
C ASP A 781 -2.95 17.24 11.17
N LEU A 782 -2.95 17.57 12.47
CA LEU A 782 -3.64 18.76 12.97
C LEU A 782 -3.00 20.07 12.49
N ASP A 783 -1.70 20.09 12.22
CA ASP A 783 -1.02 21.28 11.75
C ASP A 783 -1.40 21.59 10.30
N VAL A 784 -1.56 20.56 9.45
CA VAL A 784 -2.08 20.74 8.08
C VAL A 784 -3.55 21.14 8.09
N ILE A 785 -4.36 20.49 8.95
CA ILE A 785 -5.80 20.80 9.09
C ILE A 785 -6.00 22.26 9.51
N ARG A 786 -5.27 22.76 10.52
CA ARG A 786 -5.33 24.14 10.99
C ARG A 786 -4.88 25.16 9.94
N ASN A 787 -4.01 24.76 9.02
CA ASN A 787 -3.49 25.59 7.94
C ASN A 787 -4.29 25.53 6.64
N ALA A 788 -5.42 24.80 6.60
CA ALA A 788 -6.30 24.75 5.44
C ALA A 788 -7.07 26.08 5.24
N ASP A 789 -7.34 26.43 3.98
CA ASP A 789 -8.30 27.50 3.67
C ASP A 789 -9.73 26.98 3.81
N TYR A 790 -9.95 25.71 3.47
CA TYR A 790 -11.24 25.03 3.51
C TYR A 790 -11.10 23.61 4.01
N LEU A 791 -11.99 23.20 4.90
CA LEU A 791 -12.06 21.82 5.43
C LEU A 791 -13.32 21.11 4.97
N VAL A 792 -13.20 19.82 4.74
CA VAL A 792 -14.32 18.88 4.56
C VAL A 792 -14.14 17.74 5.56
N ASP A 793 -14.99 17.69 6.58
CA ASP A 793 -14.95 16.64 7.61
C ASP A 793 -15.96 15.53 7.29
N MET A 794 -15.44 14.30 7.10
CA MET A 794 -16.21 13.12 6.77
C MET A 794 -16.50 12.29 8.04
N GLY A 795 -17.77 11.90 8.22
CA GLY A 795 -18.14 11.15 9.41
C GLY A 795 -19.61 10.77 9.44
N PRO A 796 -20.22 10.71 10.68
CA PRO A 796 -19.58 10.92 11.99
C PRO A 796 -18.72 9.74 12.47
N GLY A 797 -18.86 8.55 11.88
CA GLY A 797 -18.11 7.34 12.24
C GLY A 797 -17.45 6.68 11.04
N GLY A 798 -16.88 5.47 11.23
CA GLY A 798 -16.40 4.61 10.16
C GLY A 798 -17.49 3.63 9.67
N GLY A 799 -17.33 3.10 8.45
CA GLY A 799 -18.25 2.14 7.86
C GLY A 799 -19.65 2.71 7.62
N ASP A 800 -20.70 1.96 7.97
CA ASP A 800 -22.09 2.34 7.72
C ASP A 800 -22.53 3.60 8.49
N ALA A 801 -21.88 3.90 9.62
CA ALA A 801 -22.10 5.12 10.39
C ALA A 801 -21.46 6.35 9.76
N GLY A 802 -20.54 6.16 8.80
CA GLY A 802 -19.84 7.21 8.08
C GLY A 802 -20.45 7.55 6.72
N GLY A 803 -19.59 8.02 5.82
CA GLY A 803 -19.93 8.24 4.43
C GLY A 803 -20.74 9.51 4.14
N ARG A 804 -20.71 10.47 5.07
CA ARG A 804 -21.39 11.78 4.94
C ARG A 804 -20.40 12.90 5.19
N ILE A 805 -20.66 14.07 4.63
CA ILE A 805 -20.01 15.30 5.03
C ILE A 805 -20.71 15.78 6.29
N VAL A 806 -19.98 15.84 7.41
CA VAL A 806 -20.48 16.31 8.71
C VAL A 806 -20.35 17.82 8.83
N ALA A 807 -19.23 18.35 8.36
CA ALA A 807 -18.94 19.78 8.34
C ALA A 807 -18.12 20.12 7.10
N ALA A 808 -18.36 21.30 6.54
CA ALA A 808 -17.54 21.89 5.48
C ALA A 808 -17.47 23.41 5.69
N GLY A 809 -16.27 23.99 5.56
CA GLY A 809 -16.05 25.42 5.81
C GLY A 809 -14.61 25.73 6.20
N THR A 810 -14.38 26.90 6.78
CA THR A 810 -13.08 27.24 7.36
C THR A 810 -12.77 26.37 8.57
N PRO A 811 -11.49 26.21 8.99
CA PRO A 811 -11.14 25.48 10.21
C PRO A 811 -11.94 25.96 11.44
N GLU A 812 -12.18 27.28 11.55
CA GLU A 812 -12.96 27.86 12.63
C GLU A 812 -14.45 27.44 12.60
N GLN A 813 -15.06 27.38 11.42
CA GLN A 813 -16.45 26.91 11.26
C GLN A 813 -16.58 25.43 11.61
N VAL A 814 -15.62 24.61 11.21
CA VAL A 814 -15.59 23.17 11.54
C VAL A 814 -15.38 22.96 13.03
N ARG A 815 -14.52 23.78 13.68
CA ARG A 815 -14.31 23.75 15.14
C ARG A 815 -15.57 24.03 15.92
N GLN A 816 -16.42 24.92 15.43
CA GLN A 816 -17.68 25.29 16.08
C GLN A 816 -18.81 24.28 15.84
N ASN A 817 -18.64 23.32 14.92
CA ASN A 817 -19.67 22.32 14.65
C ASN A 817 -19.60 21.18 15.68
N PRO A 818 -20.64 20.99 16.53
CA PRO A 818 -20.64 19.97 17.59
C PRO A 818 -20.65 18.51 17.06
N GLU A 819 -21.08 18.31 15.82
CA GLU A 819 -21.09 16.97 15.18
C GLU A 819 -19.71 16.59 14.63
N SER A 820 -18.83 17.57 14.42
CA SER A 820 -17.46 17.32 13.94
C SER A 820 -16.60 16.72 15.05
N ILE A 821 -16.12 15.51 14.83
CA ILE A 821 -15.14 14.88 15.74
C ILE A 821 -13.79 15.59 15.56
N THR A 822 -13.38 15.86 14.34
CA THR A 822 -12.14 16.60 14.03
C THR A 822 -12.15 17.99 14.65
N GLY A 823 -13.28 18.68 14.62
CA GLY A 823 -13.44 20.03 15.20
C GLY A 823 -13.08 20.14 16.67
N ARG A 824 -13.12 19.04 17.42
CA ARG A 824 -12.74 18.99 18.85
C ARG A 824 -11.24 19.04 19.09
N TYR A 825 -10.43 18.77 18.07
CA TYR A 825 -8.97 18.68 18.14
C TYR A 825 -8.25 19.86 17.48
N ILE A 826 -8.94 20.70 16.71
CA ILE A 826 -8.37 21.85 15.98
C ILE A 826 -8.53 23.19 16.68
#